data_05a160af61df2f2b1593414efeaf18e0
#
_entry.id   05a160af61df2f2b1593414efeaf18e0
#
_cell.length_a   1.000
_cell.length_b   1.000
_cell.length_c   1.000
_cell.angle_alpha   90.00
_cell.angle_beta   90.00
_cell.angle_gamma   90.00
#
_symmetry.space_group_name_H-M   'P 1'
#
loop_
_entity.id
_entity.type
_entity.pdbx_description
1 polymer ?
#
loop_
_entity_poly.entity_id
_entity_poly.type
_entity_poly.pdbx_seq_one_letter_code
_entity_poly.pdbx_strand_id
1 'polypeptide(L)'
;MTKKFLFLMAFLSISVMYCFGQVNPQAPLELDKNVRYGKLDNGLTYYIMHNEKPAKRADFYIVTNVGAIQETPAQDGLAHFLEHMCLNGSKNFPGKGIISYMESIGCKFGENINAGTGVEQTSYMLNNVPVIREGIIDSSLLVLNDYAAYVTNDPKEIDEERGVILEEKRTRDTYQWRMSVAVKKAIFKGSKYADCSIIGTEENLSTFKPQELQNFYKTWYRPDMQAIIVVGDIDVNAVEGKIKTLFSTLPKAQNPKPKDVITIPDNKEPIISIFTDKELNATQVTLYMKNQPMPKEYRALGVSFLNTLMQKLISGMLNERLDDISKIENAPFLGAGTQFGAICNTMDVFLAGVQAKDGEGVTAFKALLVELEKAKKFGFTQDEYDRAKTNILRSFESAKENAASRQNGQLVQPLVSHFTSSWPYTTPEYDYTTAKAYLDMVPLVAINQSLPQLFRDDNMVVTFNAPQKEGLVTPVEKDFVDAIAYAKSAEIKAPVATVSNEPLLDATALKGSAVKKTAPGKFGTTVWTLANGIEVIVKPTEYKKDQVIIKTVSNGGKSILPVELLPSIEKNIFQIYLQNAGISKFSSTQLNKMLTGKVASAVPYLSQLEQGVLANGSPKDLETIMQLIYLNYTAPRCDAKEFEVGFNQIKAVLPNMMKQPDFFYSVQLQRAMANGNARMPILDNELISKISIDNIKKALGISFADAVGTKVYITGNVNLDVLKPLVEKYIGSLPVKAKKAAMWIDQNLDLPKGIVDKTFDFEMQTAKTTVGLVYSGLIAKNIENDILMAAATNVLDQTYTKTIREDEGGTYGVSVQGVISGLPKEDFYLLLHFDTEFAKSKKLIEMAKQGLVDISTKGPNVEYVTKARENLIKAFPEKQIQNGYWAGIVYEYYSHNKDNYTNYIETVNKIVTPENIQKFIKQMIDQNNRLDVIMNPKAK
;
A
#
# COMPACT_ATOMS: atom_id res chain seq x y z
N MET A 1 25.10 -10.59 29.69
CA MET A 1 24.29 -10.54 28.47
C MET A 1 25.07 -10.26 27.19
N THR A 2 26.12 -9.47 27.22
CA THR A 2 27.06 -9.23 26.10
C THR A 2 27.77 -10.45 25.55
N LYS A 3 27.98 -11.53 26.35
CA LYS A 3 28.73 -12.71 25.94
C LYS A 3 28.03 -13.62 24.90
N LYS A 4 26.69 -13.69 24.87
CA LYS A 4 25.96 -14.54 23.90
C LYS A 4 25.86 -13.91 22.50
N PHE A 5 25.73 -12.59 22.42
CA PHE A 5 25.77 -11.88 21.14
C PHE A 5 27.19 -11.87 20.55
N LEU A 6 28.22 -11.74 21.42
CA LEU A 6 29.63 -11.90 21.06
C LEU A 6 29.94 -13.32 20.57
N PHE A 7 29.24 -14.36 21.06
CA PHE A 7 29.46 -15.75 20.65
C PHE A 7 28.94 -16.04 19.23
N LEU A 8 27.79 -15.46 18.83
CA LEU A 8 27.29 -15.54 17.43
C LEU A 8 28.23 -14.79 16.49
N MET A 9 28.71 -13.62 16.91
CA MET A 9 29.72 -12.82 16.20
C MET A 9 31.08 -13.50 16.14
N ALA A 10 31.52 -14.18 17.21
CA ALA A 10 32.79 -14.90 17.26
C ALA A 10 32.77 -16.16 16.40
N PHE A 11 31.63 -16.88 16.32
CA PHE A 11 31.50 -18.09 15.48
C PHE A 11 31.49 -17.76 13.99
N LEU A 12 30.79 -16.68 13.59
CA LEU A 12 30.86 -16.14 12.22
C LEU A 12 32.25 -15.60 11.88
N SER A 13 32.93 -14.91 12.84
CA SER A 13 34.27 -14.37 12.60
C SER A 13 35.34 -15.44 12.47
N ILE A 14 35.25 -16.56 13.17
CA ILE A 14 36.25 -17.64 13.12
C ILE A 14 36.11 -18.49 11.86
N SER A 15 34.87 -18.73 11.41
CA SER A 15 34.64 -19.53 10.18
C SER A 15 34.89 -18.74 8.90
N VAL A 16 34.73 -17.42 8.93
CA VAL A 16 34.85 -16.51 7.75
C VAL A 16 36.29 -15.98 7.59
N MET A 17 37.11 -15.95 8.62
CA MET A 17 38.51 -15.45 8.55
C MET A 17 39.44 -16.29 7.65
N TYR A 18 39.04 -17.48 7.25
CA TYR A 18 39.93 -18.37 6.47
C TYR A 18 39.77 -18.31 4.95
N CYS A 19 38.80 -17.57 4.40
CA CYS A 19 38.51 -17.72 2.96
C CYS A 19 38.64 -16.51 2.04
N PHE A 20 38.50 -15.25 2.46
CA PHE A 20 38.59 -14.14 1.46
C PHE A 20 38.93 -12.76 2.07
N GLY A 21 39.99 -12.15 1.57
CA GLY A 21 40.57 -10.87 2.02
C GLY A 21 39.88 -9.57 1.54
N GLN A 22 38.60 -9.55 1.18
CA GLN A 22 37.98 -8.37 0.55
C GLN A 22 36.82 -7.71 1.30
N VAL A 23 36.14 -8.37 2.25
CA VAL A 23 34.97 -7.78 2.94
C VAL A 23 35.07 -7.97 4.44
N ASN A 24 35.12 -6.86 5.18
CA ASN A 24 35.20 -6.86 6.64
C ASN A 24 33.84 -6.46 7.24
N PRO A 25 33.08 -7.38 7.89
CA PRO A 25 31.81 -7.03 8.54
C PRO A 25 31.92 -6.03 9.70
N GLN A 26 33.12 -5.81 10.23
CA GLN A 26 33.37 -4.79 11.25
C GLN A 26 33.69 -3.41 10.66
N ALA A 27 33.83 -3.31 9.33
CA ALA A 27 34.03 -2.01 8.70
C ALA A 27 32.75 -1.17 8.73
N PRO A 28 32.85 0.16 8.89
CA PRO A 28 31.73 1.05 8.74
C PRO A 28 31.08 0.94 7.35
N LEU A 29 29.73 0.97 7.29
CA LEU A 29 29.00 1.08 6.04
C LEU A 29 29.22 2.48 5.43
N GLU A 30 29.31 2.54 4.10
CA GLU A 30 29.50 3.80 3.40
C GLU A 30 28.16 4.54 3.28
N LEU A 31 28.04 5.68 3.97
CA LEU A 31 26.86 6.52 3.89
C LEU A 31 26.78 7.25 2.56
N ASP A 32 25.58 7.55 2.09
CA ASP A 32 25.34 8.29 0.85
C ASP A 32 25.93 9.71 0.95
N LYS A 33 26.98 9.97 0.18
CA LYS A 33 27.71 11.25 0.15
C LYS A 33 26.90 12.41 -0.44
N ASN A 34 25.78 12.13 -1.09
CA ASN A 34 24.88 13.16 -1.62
C ASN A 34 24.03 13.78 -0.51
N VAL A 35 24.00 13.18 0.68
CA VAL A 35 23.31 13.72 1.84
C VAL A 35 24.23 14.69 2.59
N ARG A 36 23.83 15.96 2.62
CA ARG A 36 24.43 16.96 3.53
C ARG A 36 23.85 16.77 4.92
N TYR A 37 24.66 16.27 5.83
CA TYR A 37 24.30 16.04 7.24
C TYR A 37 25.01 17.05 8.12
N GLY A 38 24.31 17.56 9.16
CA GLY A 38 24.93 18.41 10.16
C GLY A 38 24.12 18.50 11.44
N LYS A 39 24.72 19.12 12.45
CA LYS A 39 24.12 19.38 13.76
C LYS A 39 24.44 20.80 14.19
N LEU A 40 23.42 21.56 14.61
CA LEU A 40 23.58 22.92 15.11
C LEU A 40 24.04 22.92 16.58
N ASP A 41 24.57 24.03 17.05
CA ASP A 41 25.08 24.20 18.44
C ASP A 41 23.98 24.02 19.51
N ASN A 42 22.71 24.28 19.15
CA ASN A 42 21.56 24.03 20.01
C ASN A 42 21.11 22.56 20.04
N GLY A 43 21.72 21.71 19.21
CA GLY A 43 21.48 20.26 19.17
C GLY A 43 20.57 19.80 18.02
N LEU A 44 19.96 20.70 17.24
CA LEU A 44 19.12 20.34 16.11
C LEU A 44 19.95 19.66 15.01
N THR A 45 19.45 18.54 14.52
CA THR A 45 20.05 17.79 13.40
C THR A 45 19.42 18.23 12.08
N TYR A 46 20.18 18.21 10.98
CA TYR A 46 19.61 18.41 9.67
C TYR A 46 20.19 17.48 8.61
N TYR A 47 19.34 17.15 7.61
CA TYR A 47 19.66 16.39 6.41
C TYR A 47 19.16 17.13 5.20
N ILE A 48 20.00 17.29 4.18
CA ILE A 48 19.62 17.95 2.94
C ILE A 48 20.13 17.10 1.78
N MET A 49 19.25 16.82 0.81
CA MET A 49 19.63 16.04 -0.37
C MET A 49 18.99 16.65 -1.62
N HIS A 50 19.82 16.87 -2.65
CA HIS A 50 19.32 17.25 -3.96
C HIS A 50 18.71 16.05 -4.69
N ASN A 51 17.51 16.21 -5.25
CA ASN A 51 16.84 15.23 -6.10
C ASN A 51 15.84 15.91 -7.04
N GLU A 52 15.96 15.67 -8.35
CA GLU A 52 15.09 16.25 -9.38
C GLU A 52 13.87 15.38 -9.74
N LYS A 53 13.45 14.50 -8.86
CA LYS A 53 12.33 13.57 -9.08
C LYS A 53 11.28 13.69 -7.97
N PRO A 54 10.21 14.47 -8.27
CA PRO A 54 9.91 15.28 -9.47
C PRO A 54 10.73 16.58 -9.50
N ALA A 55 11.01 17.08 -10.71
CA ALA A 55 11.68 18.38 -10.87
C ALA A 55 10.85 19.53 -10.29
N LYS A 56 11.53 20.57 -9.76
CA LYS A 56 10.92 21.73 -9.14
C LYS A 56 10.00 21.41 -7.96
N ARG A 57 10.30 20.33 -7.25
CA ARG A 57 9.60 19.88 -6.04
C ARG A 57 10.57 19.57 -4.93
N ALA A 58 10.14 19.81 -3.70
CA ALA A 58 10.89 19.38 -2.52
C ALA A 58 9.95 18.92 -1.40
N ASP A 59 10.45 17.99 -0.61
CA ASP A 59 9.83 17.52 0.62
C ASP A 59 10.53 18.16 1.81
N PHE A 60 9.75 18.66 2.76
CA PHE A 60 10.24 19.27 3.98
C PHE A 60 9.65 18.55 5.18
N TYR A 61 10.51 18.03 6.05
CA TYR A 61 10.11 17.30 7.24
C TYR A 61 10.73 17.89 8.49
N ILE A 62 9.95 17.92 9.56
CA ILE A 62 10.51 17.97 10.91
C ILE A 62 10.11 16.71 11.66
N VAL A 63 11.10 16.01 12.20
CA VAL A 63 10.91 14.79 12.97
C VAL A 63 11.31 15.07 14.41
N THR A 64 10.37 14.88 15.33
CA THR A 64 10.61 14.93 16.76
C THR A 64 10.73 13.51 17.28
N ASN A 65 11.89 13.14 17.84
CA ASN A 65 12.17 11.81 18.39
C ASN A 65 11.48 11.61 19.75
N VAL A 66 10.19 11.96 19.81
CA VAL A 66 9.28 11.87 20.96
C VAL A 66 7.88 11.50 20.45
N GLY A 67 7.20 10.59 21.12
CA GLY A 67 5.83 10.18 20.83
C GLY A 67 5.08 9.89 22.13
N ALA A 68 3.99 9.15 22.01
CA ALA A 68 3.06 8.87 23.13
C ALA A 68 3.73 8.17 24.33
N ILE A 69 4.82 7.41 24.11
CA ILE A 69 5.51 6.71 25.21
C ILE A 69 6.14 7.66 26.24
N GLN A 70 6.35 8.93 25.90
CA GLN A 70 6.91 9.93 26.82
C GLN A 70 5.85 10.65 27.67
N GLU A 71 4.56 10.44 27.40
CA GLU A 71 3.45 11.02 28.13
C GLU A 71 3.43 10.54 29.59
N THR A 72 2.99 11.42 30.50
CA THR A 72 2.55 11.04 31.84
C THR A 72 1.09 10.58 31.81
N PRO A 73 0.56 9.95 32.86
CA PRO A 73 -0.87 9.59 32.88
C PRO A 73 -1.83 10.76 32.65
N ALA A 74 -1.48 11.98 33.12
CA ALA A 74 -2.27 13.18 32.87
C ALA A 74 -2.14 13.72 31.44
N GLN A 75 -1.22 13.17 30.66
CA GLN A 75 -0.92 13.56 29.27
C GLN A 75 -1.31 12.47 28.27
N ASP A 76 -2.04 11.43 28.67
CA ASP A 76 -2.45 10.32 27.80
C ASP A 76 -3.20 10.85 26.56
N GLY A 77 -2.62 10.65 25.36
CA GLY A 77 -3.11 11.14 24.08
C GLY A 77 -2.66 12.55 23.68
N LEU A 78 -1.88 13.26 24.51
CA LEU A 78 -1.51 14.64 24.22
C LEU A 78 -0.39 14.79 23.20
N ALA A 79 0.41 13.77 22.93
CA ALA A 79 1.35 13.77 21.80
C ALA A 79 0.60 13.85 20.45
N HIS A 80 -0.49 13.09 20.32
CA HIS A 80 -1.36 13.13 19.16
C HIS A 80 -2.20 14.41 19.11
N PHE A 81 -2.72 14.85 20.25
CA PHE A 81 -3.44 16.13 20.31
C PHE A 81 -2.56 17.31 19.89
N LEU A 82 -1.30 17.32 20.29
CA LEU A 82 -0.31 18.33 19.87
C LEU A 82 -0.07 18.32 18.37
N GLU A 83 -0.07 17.14 17.75
CA GLU A 83 0.02 17.00 16.30
C GLU A 83 -1.09 17.82 15.61
N HIS A 84 -2.34 17.68 16.05
CA HIS A 84 -3.47 18.47 15.54
C HIS A 84 -3.28 19.97 15.79
N MET A 85 -2.81 20.33 16.98
CA MET A 85 -2.60 21.75 17.32
C MET A 85 -1.51 22.42 16.50
N CYS A 86 -0.54 21.68 15.96
CA CYS A 86 0.45 22.22 15.03
C CYS A 86 -0.20 22.78 13.73
N LEU A 87 -1.37 22.29 13.37
CA LEU A 87 -2.16 22.77 12.23
C LEU A 87 -3.19 23.85 12.62
N ASN A 88 -3.39 24.09 13.92
CA ASN A 88 -4.41 24.98 14.50
C ASN A 88 -3.83 26.26 15.09
N GLY A 89 -2.71 26.72 14.54
CA GLY A 89 -2.14 28.04 14.85
C GLY A 89 -0.73 28.01 15.41
N SER A 90 0.06 28.86 14.84
CA SER A 90 1.43 29.14 15.25
C SER A 90 1.74 30.63 15.23
N LYS A 91 2.92 31.01 15.69
CA LYS A 91 3.35 32.40 15.78
C LYS A 91 3.24 33.16 14.43
N ASN A 92 3.68 32.55 13.35
CA ASN A 92 3.71 33.18 12.03
C ASN A 92 2.49 32.81 11.17
N PHE A 93 1.73 31.81 11.55
CA PHE A 93 0.56 31.33 10.83
C PHE A 93 -0.61 31.12 11.81
N PRO A 94 -1.38 32.19 12.14
CA PRO A 94 -2.52 32.09 13.06
C PRO A 94 -3.63 31.18 12.54
N GLY A 95 -4.33 30.47 13.41
CA GLY A 95 -5.44 29.59 13.07
C GLY A 95 -5.05 28.54 12.01
N LYS A 96 -5.83 28.39 10.96
CA LYS A 96 -5.53 27.47 9.84
C LYS A 96 -4.56 28.09 8.79
N GLY A 97 -3.75 29.07 9.17
CA GLY A 97 -2.87 29.82 8.26
C GLY A 97 -1.86 28.98 7.51
N ILE A 98 -1.32 27.91 8.13
CA ILE A 98 -0.40 26.97 7.48
C ILE A 98 -1.10 26.24 6.34
N ILE A 99 -2.28 25.68 6.58
CA ILE A 99 -3.06 24.96 5.58
C ILE A 99 -3.40 25.90 4.43
N SER A 100 -3.96 27.07 4.73
CA SER A 100 -4.35 28.06 3.73
C SER A 100 -3.18 28.51 2.85
N TYR A 101 -2.02 28.78 3.46
CA TYR A 101 -0.81 29.16 2.70
C TYR A 101 -0.36 28.03 1.76
N MET A 102 -0.23 26.81 2.28
CA MET A 102 0.25 25.69 1.50
C MET A 102 -0.72 25.32 0.36
N GLU A 103 -2.03 25.40 0.60
CA GLU A 103 -3.03 25.19 -0.44
C GLU A 103 -2.99 26.28 -1.52
N SER A 104 -2.65 27.52 -1.16
CA SER A 104 -2.50 28.63 -2.12
C SER A 104 -1.36 28.42 -3.12
N ILE A 105 -0.41 27.56 -2.80
CA ILE A 105 0.70 27.15 -3.68
C ILE A 105 0.50 25.76 -4.32
N GLY A 106 -0.72 25.19 -4.22
CA GLY A 106 -1.10 23.95 -4.85
C GLY A 106 -0.82 22.68 -4.03
N CYS A 107 -0.55 22.81 -2.72
CA CYS A 107 -0.46 21.66 -1.81
C CYS A 107 -1.84 21.35 -1.23
N LYS A 108 -2.25 20.10 -1.19
CA LYS A 108 -3.53 19.65 -0.63
C LYS A 108 -3.36 19.13 0.79
N PHE A 109 -4.24 19.55 1.72
CA PHE A 109 -4.28 18.97 3.07
C PHE A 109 -4.63 17.47 3.02
N GLY A 110 -3.97 16.69 3.87
CA GLY A 110 -4.09 15.22 3.91
C GLY A 110 -3.24 14.48 2.87
N GLU A 111 -2.88 15.12 1.76
CA GLU A 111 -2.02 14.55 0.71
C GLU A 111 -0.58 15.10 0.79
N ASN A 112 -0.45 16.42 0.76
CA ASN A 112 0.86 17.09 0.76
C ASN A 112 1.23 17.68 2.12
N ILE A 113 0.23 18.12 2.90
CA ILE A 113 0.39 18.60 4.27
C ILE A 113 -0.12 17.48 5.16
N ASN A 114 0.75 16.87 5.92
CA ASN A 114 0.38 15.77 6.79
C ASN A 114 1.26 15.72 8.03
N ALA A 115 0.81 14.97 9.03
CA ALA A 115 1.58 14.70 10.24
C ALA A 115 1.27 13.28 10.71
N GLY A 116 2.03 12.78 11.66
CA GLY A 116 1.77 11.48 12.25
C GLY A 116 2.49 11.28 13.55
N THR A 117 1.71 10.88 14.56
CA THR A 117 2.20 10.54 15.89
C THR A 117 2.31 9.04 16.06
N GLY A 118 3.50 8.58 16.37
CA GLY A 118 3.77 7.20 16.77
C GLY A 118 4.01 7.07 18.27
N VAL A 119 4.31 5.84 18.69
CA VAL A 119 4.66 5.58 20.07
C VAL A 119 5.96 6.28 20.48
N GLU A 120 6.95 6.35 19.60
CA GLU A 120 8.31 6.81 19.91
C GLU A 120 8.73 8.08 19.19
N GLN A 121 7.99 8.55 18.17
CA GLN A 121 8.29 9.72 17.36
C GLN A 121 7.03 10.41 16.84
N THR A 122 7.16 11.69 16.52
CA THR A 122 6.14 12.49 15.80
C THR A 122 6.81 13.17 14.60
N SER A 123 6.17 13.11 13.44
CA SER A 123 6.70 13.68 12.19
C SER A 123 5.68 14.60 11.55
N TYR A 124 6.13 15.74 11.06
CA TYR A 124 5.34 16.72 10.29
C TYR A 124 5.95 16.83 8.90
N MET A 125 5.09 16.79 7.89
CA MET A 125 5.49 16.58 6.50
C MET A 125 4.84 17.59 5.57
N LEU A 126 5.66 18.26 4.76
CA LEU A 126 5.23 19.03 3.60
C LEU A 126 5.81 18.32 2.36
N ASN A 127 4.97 17.53 1.69
CA ASN A 127 5.36 16.66 0.57
C ASN A 127 5.13 17.34 -0.78
N ASN A 128 6.04 17.14 -1.73
CA ASN A 128 5.90 17.64 -3.10
C ASN A 128 5.61 19.15 -3.20
N VAL A 129 6.23 19.94 -2.32
CA VAL A 129 6.09 21.40 -2.33
C VAL A 129 6.67 21.97 -3.63
N PRO A 130 5.93 22.81 -4.38
CA PRO A 130 6.42 23.41 -5.63
C PRO A 130 7.45 24.50 -5.33
N VAL A 131 8.73 24.24 -5.58
CA VAL A 131 9.85 25.19 -5.38
C VAL A 131 10.11 26.02 -6.65
N ILE A 132 9.05 26.54 -7.25
CA ILE A 132 9.05 27.21 -8.57
C ILE A 132 9.28 28.71 -8.50
N ARG A 133 9.23 29.31 -7.32
CA ARG A 133 9.43 30.74 -7.10
C ARG A 133 10.17 30.98 -5.79
N GLU A 134 10.87 32.10 -5.73
CA GLU A 134 11.55 32.57 -4.54
C GLU A 134 10.57 32.71 -3.35
N GLY A 135 11.02 32.45 -2.17
CA GLY A 135 10.25 32.55 -0.91
C GLY A 135 9.48 31.30 -0.51
N ILE A 136 9.19 30.33 -1.41
CA ILE A 136 8.47 29.11 -1.02
C ILE A 136 9.33 28.24 -0.08
N ILE A 137 10.62 28.12 -0.36
CA ILE A 137 11.56 27.38 0.52
C ILE A 137 11.62 28.05 1.89
N ASP A 138 11.72 29.38 1.93
CA ASP A 138 11.77 30.15 3.17
C ASP A 138 10.49 29.96 4.00
N SER A 139 9.33 30.05 3.36
CA SER A 139 8.04 29.85 4.03
C SER A 139 7.88 28.40 4.51
N SER A 140 8.31 27.41 3.73
CA SER A 140 8.26 25.99 4.14
C SER A 140 9.16 25.73 5.35
N LEU A 141 10.37 26.27 5.36
CA LEU A 141 11.27 26.20 6.52
C LEU A 141 10.71 26.97 7.73
N LEU A 142 10.01 28.11 7.49
CA LEU A 142 9.36 28.86 8.57
C LEU A 142 8.20 28.05 9.19
N VAL A 143 7.42 27.31 8.39
CA VAL A 143 6.41 26.38 8.92
C VAL A 143 7.06 25.34 9.82
N LEU A 144 8.18 24.70 9.39
CA LEU A 144 8.88 23.74 10.23
C LEU A 144 9.47 24.38 11.49
N ASN A 145 9.92 25.62 11.41
CA ASN A 145 10.42 26.35 12.58
C ASN A 145 9.29 26.64 13.58
N ASP A 146 8.11 26.96 13.09
CA ASP A 146 6.93 27.18 13.93
C ASP A 146 6.50 25.86 14.61
N TYR A 147 6.51 24.74 13.90
CA TYR A 147 6.28 23.41 14.52
C TYR A 147 7.32 23.09 15.60
N ALA A 148 8.58 23.47 15.37
CA ALA A 148 9.66 23.18 16.30
C ALA A 148 9.48 23.84 17.68
N ALA A 149 9.02 25.12 17.74
CA ALA A 149 9.06 25.89 18.98
C ALA A 149 7.95 26.98 19.14
N TYR A 150 7.09 27.17 18.17
CA TYR A 150 6.19 28.35 18.14
C TYR A 150 4.71 28.02 17.92
N VAL A 151 4.27 26.77 18.21
CA VAL A 151 2.85 26.42 18.23
C VAL A 151 2.17 27.14 19.38
N THR A 152 1.05 27.79 19.12
CA THR A 152 0.37 28.66 20.10
C THR A 152 -0.32 27.86 21.20
N ASN A 153 -0.87 26.69 20.88
CA ASN A 153 -1.67 25.87 21.80
C ASN A 153 -2.72 26.72 22.54
N ASP A 154 -3.49 27.50 21.74
CA ASP A 154 -4.53 28.39 22.23
C ASP A 154 -5.64 27.55 22.92
N PRO A 155 -6.07 27.91 24.15
CA PRO A 155 -7.09 27.15 24.85
C PRO A 155 -8.42 27.02 24.11
N LYS A 156 -8.80 28.04 23.33
CA LYS A 156 -10.04 28.01 22.53
C LYS A 156 -9.93 26.99 21.39
N GLU A 157 -8.82 27.01 20.65
CA GLU A 157 -8.57 26.04 19.57
C GLU A 157 -8.44 24.61 20.12
N ILE A 158 -7.86 24.44 21.33
CA ILE A 158 -7.83 23.14 22.03
C ILE A 158 -9.24 22.64 22.29
N ASP A 159 -10.13 23.49 22.82
CA ASP A 159 -11.49 23.06 23.14
C ASP A 159 -12.31 22.74 21.87
N GLU A 160 -12.11 23.47 20.78
CA GLU A 160 -12.73 23.18 19.48
C GLU A 160 -12.22 21.84 18.89
N GLU A 161 -10.93 21.52 19.02
CA GLU A 161 -10.33 20.31 18.47
C GLU A 161 -10.68 19.01 19.23
N ARG A 162 -11.11 19.11 20.54
CA ARG A 162 -11.51 17.93 21.32
C ARG A 162 -12.55 17.08 20.60
N GLY A 163 -13.57 17.72 20.04
CA GLY A 163 -14.64 17.04 19.32
C GLY A 163 -14.13 16.26 18.09
N VAL A 164 -13.18 16.83 17.38
CA VAL A 164 -12.56 16.19 16.18
C VAL A 164 -11.79 14.94 16.58
N ILE A 165 -10.99 14.99 17.64
CA ILE A 165 -10.17 13.85 18.08
C ILE A 165 -11.05 12.75 18.71
N LEU A 166 -12.09 13.12 19.44
CA LEU A 166 -13.06 12.15 19.97
C LEU A 166 -13.81 11.41 18.86
N GLU A 167 -14.19 12.12 17.80
CA GLU A 167 -14.81 11.51 16.63
C GLU A 167 -13.82 10.61 15.87
N GLU A 168 -12.56 11.02 15.72
CA GLU A 168 -11.51 10.18 15.17
C GLU A 168 -11.32 8.90 15.99
N LYS A 169 -11.27 9.02 17.33
CA LYS A 169 -11.18 7.86 18.23
C LYS A 169 -12.36 6.91 18.02
N ARG A 170 -13.57 7.45 17.90
CA ARG A 170 -14.79 6.66 17.68
C ARG A 170 -14.75 5.92 16.36
N THR A 171 -14.33 6.58 15.28
CA THR A 171 -14.25 5.97 13.93
C THR A 171 -13.12 4.95 13.81
N ARG A 172 -12.08 5.08 14.61
CA ARG A 172 -10.96 4.10 14.68
C ARG A 172 -11.30 2.86 15.52
N ASP A 173 -12.40 2.83 16.28
CA ASP A 173 -12.79 1.65 17.07
C ASP A 173 -13.35 0.52 16.18
N THR A 174 -12.48 -0.02 15.33
CA THR A 174 -12.72 -1.17 14.47
C THR A 174 -12.23 -2.45 15.16
N TYR A 175 -12.65 -3.61 14.64
CA TYR A 175 -12.14 -4.89 15.15
C TYR A 175 -10.60 -5.00 15.05
N GLN A 176 -9.99 -4.41 14.02
CA GLN A 176 -8.53 -4.35 13.88
C GLN A 176 -7.88 -3.59 15.03
N TRP A 177 -8.47 -2.46 15.41
CA TRP A 177 -8.00 -1.67 16.54
C TRP A 177 -8.13 -2.45 17.84
N ARG A 178 -9.31 -3.01 18.15
CA ARG A 178 -9.54 -3.81 19.37
C ARG A 178 -8.58 -4.99 19.45
N MET A 179 -8.39 -5.72 18.33
CA MET A 179 -7.40 -6.80 18.23
C MET A 179 -5.98 -6.29 18.49
N SER A 180 -5.58 -5.18 17.87
CA SER A 180 -4.23 -4.61 18.03
C SER A 180 -3.93 -4.22 19.48
N VAL A 181 -4.93 -3.73 20.22
CA VAL A 181 -4.81 -3.43 21.65
C VAL A 181 -4.57 -4.70 22.47
N ALA A 182 -5.30 -5.78 22.20
CA ALA A 182 -5.09 -7.07 22.89
C ALA A 182 -3.70 -7.67 22.60
N VAL A 183 -3.31 -7.68 21.34
CA VAL A 183 -1.98 -8.15 20.88
C VAL A 183 -0.86 -7.33 21.53
N LYS A 184 -0.98 -6.00 21.53
CA LYS A 184 -0.01 -5.09 22.15
C LYS A 184 0.17 -5.37 23.64
N LYS A 185 -0.93 -5.55 24.37
CA LYS A 185 -0.88 -5.88 25.80
C LYS A 185 -0.13 -7.18 26.09
N ALA A 186 -0.26 -8.17 25.22
CA ALA A 186 0.45 -9.45 25.36
C ALA A 186 1.95 -9.31 25.05
N ILE A 187 2.30 -8.71 23.93
CA ILE A 187 3.69 -8.57 23.48
C ILE A 187 4.51 -7.73 24.47
N PHE A 188 3.93 -6.64 24.97
CA PHE A 188 4.61 -5.68 25.83
C PHE A 188 4.29 -5.86 27.32
N LYS A 189 3.76 -7.03 27.71
CA LYS A 189 3.36 -7.31 29.10
C LYS A 189 4.44 -6.92 30.10
N GLY A 190 4.05 -6.13 31.08
CA GLY A 190 4.95 -5.64 32.14
C GLY A 190 5.82 -4.44 31.76
N SER A 191 5.57 -3.79 30.62
CA SER A 191 6.23 -2.55 30.22
C SER A 191 5.21 -1.44 29.94
N LYS A 192 5.66 -0.19 29.95
CA LYS A 192 4.84 0.98 29.61
C LYS A 192 4.23 0.90 28.21
N TYR A 193 4.87 0.20 27.27
CA TYR A 193 4.32 0.01 25.92
C TYR A 193 2.97 -0.71 25.91
N ALA A 194 2.72 -1.60 26.88
CA ALA A 194 1.45 -2.36 26.95
C ALA A 194 0.23 -1.46 27.03
N ASP A 195 0.34 -0.38 27.84
CA ASP A 195 -0.78 0.52 28.14
C ASP A 195 -0.68 1.87 27.38
N CYS A 196 0.39 2.12 26.64
CA CYS A 196 0.56 3.34 25.86
C CYS A 196 -0.51 3.44 24.77
N SER A 197 -1.37 4.45 24.83
CA SER A 197 -2.35 4.78 23.79
C SER A 197 -1.89 6.01 23.01
N ILE A 198 -1.82 5.93 21.69
CA ILE A 198 -1.46 7.11 20.88
C ILE A 198 -2.59 8.14 20.93
N ILE A 199 -3.85 7.72 20.82
CA ILE A 199 -4.99 8.63 20.77
C ILE A 199 -5.51 9.01 22.16
N GLY A 200 -5.10 8.31 23.21
CA GLY A 200 -5.50 8.57 24.59
C GLY A 200 -6.88 8.02 24.95
N THR A 201 -7.27 8.23 26.21
CA THR A 201 -8.59 7.88 26.73
C THR A 201 -9.59 9.01 26.50
N GLU A 202 -10.88 8.66 26.37
CA GLU A 202 -11.97 9.64 26.23
C GLU A 202 -12.04 10.57 27.44
N GLU A 203 -11.87 10.01 28.66
CA GLU A 203 -11.84 10.79 29.90
C GLU A 203 -10.77 11.87 29.86
N ASN A 204 -9.52 11.51 29.51
CA ASN A 204 -8.43 12.48 29.46
C ASN A 204 -8.64 13.50 28.34
N LEU A 205 -8.99 13.06 27.13
CA LEU A 205 -9.22 13.95 25.99
C LEU A 205 -10.31 15.00 26.27
N SER A 206 -11.36 14.62 26.99
CA SER A 206 -12.47 15.52 27.34
C SER A 206 -12.13 16.51 28.46
N THR A 207 -11.18 16.18 29.34
CA THR A 207 -11.00 16.92 30.61
C THR A 207 -9.62 17.48 30.88
N PHE A 208 -8.59 17.13 30.08
CA PHE A 208 -7.24 17.64 30.31
C PHE A 208 -7.20 19.17 30.27
N LYS A 209 -6.36 19.75 31.12
CA LYS A 209 -6.16 21.21 31.15
C LYS A 209 -5.17 21.63 30.07
N PRO A 210 -5.41 22.75 29.33
CA PRO A 210 -4.50 23.24 28.30
C PRO A 210 -3.04 23.33 28.75
N GLN A 211 -2.79 23.57 30.04
CA GLN A 211 -1.45 23.60 30.62
C GLN A 211 -0.70 22.26 30.49
N GLU A 212 -1.40 21.11 30.51
CA GLU A 212 -0.74 19.80 30.36
C GLU A 212 -0.18 19.63 28.94
N LEU A 213 -0.92 20.06 27.93
CA LEU A 213 -0.46 20.08 26.55
C LEU A 213 0.72 21.02 26.36
N GLN A 214 0.65 22.23 26.90
CA GLN A 214 1.74 23.21 26.89
C GLN A 214 2.98 22.67 27.60
N ASN A 215 2.81 21.97 28.72
CA ASN A 215 3.89 21.34 29.47
C ASN A 215 4.57 20.23 28.65
N PHE A 216 3.78 19.40 27.95
CA PHE A 216 4.32 18.36 27.04
C PHE A 216 5.14 19.00 25.93
N TYR A 217 4.58 20.02 25.25
CA TYR A 217 5.26 20.73 24.19
C TYR A 217 6.58 21.34 24.66
N LYS A 218 6.60 22.12 25.73
CA LYS A 218 7.81 22.76 26.30
C LYS A 218 8.88 21.76 26.75
N THR A 219 8.45 20.57 27.23
CA THR A 219 9.38 19.56 27.73
C THR A 219 10.07 18.83 26.59
N TRP A 220 9.34 18.51 25.53
CA TRP A 220 9.77 17.54 24.53
C TRP A 220 10.10 18.13 23.17
N TYR A 221 9.47 19.25 22.75
CA TYR A 221 9.74 19.91 21.47
C TYR A 221 10.92 20.87 21.64
N ARG A 222 12.10 20.32 21.52
CA ARG A 222 13.38 21.02 21.72
C ARG A 222 14.39 20.57 20.67
N PRO A 223 15.33 21.45 20.27
CA PRO A 223 16.23 21.20 19.14
C PRO A 223 17.04 19.90 19.21
N ASP A 224 17.48 19.47 20.40
CA ASP A 224 18.25 18.22 20.56
C ASP A 224 17.44 16.95 20.32
N MET A 225 16.11 17.04 20.25
CA MET A 225 15.20 15.95 19.96
C MET A 225 14.61 16.05 18.55
N GLN A 226 15.05 17.01 17.73
CA GLN A 226 14.45 17.29 16.43
C GLN A 226 15.45 17.20 15.29
N ALA A 227 14.94 16.79 14.12
CA ALA A 227 15.70 16.84 12.87
C ALA A 227 14.86 17.49 11.76
N ILE A 228 15.51 18.35 10.97
CA ILE A 228 14.99 18.90 9.72
C ILE A 228 15.53 18.05 8.57
N ILE A 229 14.63 17.61 7.69
CA ILE A 229 15.00 16.84 6.50
C ILE A 229 14.43 17.57 5.29
N VAL A 230 15.28 17.90 4.32
CA VAL A 230 14.86 18.53 3.06
C VAL A 230 15.42 17.71 1.90
N VAL A 231 14.53 17.20 1.06
CA VAL A 231 14.91 16.42 -0.12
C VAL A 231 14.16 16.97 -1.33
N GLY A 232 14.85 17.34 -2.39
CA GLY A 232 14.19 17.83 -3.59
C GLY A 232 15.09 18.57 -4.58
N ASP A 233 14.46 19.19 -5.55
CA ASP A 233 15.14 20.02 -6.56
C ASP A 233 15.49 21.41 -5.98
N ILE A 234 16.53 21.39 -5.16
CA ILE A 234 16.97 22.56 -4.35
C ILE A 234 18.49 22.71 -4.41
N ASP A 235 18.96 23.94 -4.17
CA ASP A 235 20.38 24.20 -3.89
C ASP A 235 20.69 23.83 -2.43
N VAL A 236 21.49 22.78 -2.25
CA VAL A 236 21.86 22.26 -0.93
C VAL A 236 22.56 23.29 -0.06
N ASN A 237 23.46 24.13 -0.63
CA ASN A 237 24.20 25.12 0.14
C ASN A 237 23.30 26.29 0.56
N ALA A 238 22.42 26.74 -0.32
CA ALA A 238 21.44 27.77 -0.01
C ALA A 238 20.48 27.33 1.10
N VAL A 239 19.93 26.11 1.00
CA VAL A 239 19.03 25.55 2.02
C VAL A 239 19.77 25.35 3.35
N GLU A 240 21.01 24.85 3.33
CA GLU A 240 21.83 24.73 4.57
C GLU A 240 22.01 26.09 5.25
N GLY A 241 22.33 27.14 4.47
CA GLY A 241 22.46 28.50 4.98
C GLY A 241 21.16 29.00 5.64
N LYS A 242 20.02 28.76 5.01
CA LYS A 242 18.69 29.12 5.54
C LYS A 242 18.36 28.36 6.82
N ILE A 243 18.61 27.05 6.86
CA ILE A 243 18.44 26.23 8.07
C ILE A 243 19.31 26.75 9.21
N LYS A 244 20.61 26.99 8.96
CA LYS A 244 21.52 27.54 9.96
C LYS A 244 21.06 28.89 10.49
N THR A 245 20.61 29.78 9.62
CA THR A 245 20.14 31.13 10.04
C THR A 245 18.86 31.04 10.88
N LEU A 246 17.86 30.26 10.41
CA LEU A 246 16.53 30.24 11.03
C LEU A 246 16.54 29.41 12.33
N PHE A 247 17.06 28.19 12.29
CA PHE A 247 16.95 27.25 13.41
C PHE A 247 18.02 27.43 14.50
N SER A 248 19.13 28.15 14.23
CA SER A 248 20.07 28.50 15.28
C SER A 248 19.52 29.52 16.29
N THR A 249 18.41 30.20 15.94
CA THR A 249 17.72 31.11 16.86
C THR A 249 16.92 30.36 17.94
N LEU A 250 16.66 29.08 17.74
CA LEU A 250 15.96 28.26 18.72
C LEU A 250 16.84 28.06 19.96
N PRO A 251 16.30 28.24 21.17
CA PRO A 251 17.09 28.16 22.39
C PRO A 251 17.60 26.73 22.62
N LYS A 252 18.88 26.63 23.02
CA LYS A 252 19.41 25.35 23.49
C LYS A 252 18.73 24.96 24.79
N ALA A 253 18.29 23.71 24.87
CA ALA A 253 17.66 23.17 26.06
C ALA A 253 18.59 23.22 27.26
N GLN A 254 18.13 23.81 28.37
CA GLN A 254 18.86 23.85 29.65
C GLN A 254 18.35 22.72 30.55
N ASN A 255 19.26 21.89 31.06
CA ASN A 255 18.94 20.73 31.89
C ASN A 255 17.80 19.87 31.29
N PRO A 256 17.96 19.39 30.01
CA PRO A 256 16.89 18.69 29.32
C PRO A 256 16.52 17.39 30.06
N LYS A 257 15.22 17.16 30.20
CA LYS A 257 14.72 15.86 30.67
C LYS A 257 15.22 14.78 29.73
N PRO A 258 15.90 13.72 30.21
CA PRO A 258 16.32 12.61 29.35
C PRO A 258 15.11 11.85 28.82
N LYS A 259 15.23 11.27 27.61
CA LYS A 259 14.25 10.35 27.08
C LYS A 259 14.35 9.02 27.83
N ASP A 260 13.21 8.54 28.34
CA ASP A 260 13.17 7.26 29.04
C ASP A 260 13.41 6.11 28.05
N VAL A 261 14.29 5.18 28.43
CA VAL A 261 14.49 3.92 27.71
C VAL A 261 13.62 2.87 28.38
N ILE A 262 12.53 2.52 27.72
CA ILE A 262 11.55 1.56 28.27
C ILE A 262 12.01 0.14 27.94
N THR A 263 12.24 -0.67 28.96
CA THR A 263 12.60 -2.09 28.83
C THR A 263 11.34 -2.95 28.78
N ILE A 264 11.41 -4.05 28.04
CA ILE A 264 10.36 -5.06 27.96
C ILE A 264 10.88 -6.31 28.66
N PRO A 265 10.18 -6.82 29.70
CA PRO A 265 10.62 -7.98 30.44
C PRO A 265 10.72 -9.24 29.57
N ASP A 266 11.75 -10.03 29.82
CA ASP A 266 11.84 -11.40 29.29
C ASP A 266 10.80 -12.30 29.99
N ASN A 267 10.37 -13.37 29.32
CA ASN A 267 9.53 -14.41 29.88
C ASN A 267 10.12 -15.81 29.63
N LYS A 268 10.04 -16.68 30.62
CA LYS A 268 10.46 -18.08 30.53
C LYS A 268 9.35 -18.93 29.90
N GLU A 269 8.12 -18.78 30.46
CA GLU A 269 6.96 -19.48 29.95
C GLU A 269 6.30 -18.65 28.84
N PRO A 270 5.68 -19.29 27.83
CA PRO A 270 4.94 -18.60 26.79
C PRO A 270 3.83 -17.71 27.35
N ILE A 271 3.73 -16.48 26.89
CA ILE A 271 2.58 -15.61 27.15
C ILE A 271 1.53 -15.90 26.08
N ILE A 272 0.34 -16.32 26.49
CA ILE A 272 -0.76 -16.62 25.56
C ILE A 272 -1.83 -15.52 25.69
N SER A 273 -2.26 -14.98 24.57
CA SER A 273 -3.36 -14.03 24.46
C SER A 273 -4.44 -14.59 23.57
N ILE A 274 -5.67 -14.64 24.08
CA ILE A 274 -6.84 -15.12 23.36
C ILE A 274 -7.81 -13.97 23.24
N PHE A 275 -8.07 -13.56 21.99
CA PHE A 275 -8.99 -12.49 21.67
C PHE A 275 -10.04 -12.96 20.66
N THR A 276 -11.32 -12.67 20.94
CA THR A 276 -12.40 -12.95 20.00
C THR A 276 -13.25 -11.70 19.79
N ASP A 277 -13.74 -11.51 18.57
CA ASP A 277 -14.56 -10.37 18.21
C ASP A 277 -15.59 -10.78 17.14
N LYS A 278 -16.80 -10.25 17.22
CA LYS A 278 -17.89 -10.59 16.27
C LYS A 278 -17.59 -10.16 14.82
N GLU A 279 -16.76 -9.13 14.67
CA GLU A 279 -16.41 -8.53 13.37
C GLU A 279 -15.10 -9.08 12.80
N LEU A 280 -14.36 -9.97 13.51
CA LEU A 280 -13.19 -10.65 12.94
C LEU A 280 -13.61 -11.58 11.79
N ASN A 281 -12.86 -11.54 10.70
CA ASN A 281 -13.17 -12.29 9.48
C ASN A 281 -12.48 -13.65 9.38
N ALA A 282 -11.41 -13.88 10.14
CA ALA A 282 -10.65 -15.12 10.10
C ALA A 282 -9.97 -15.41 11.44
N THR A 283 -9.72 -16.68 11.69
CA THR A 283 -8.90 -17.14 12.80
C THR A 283 -7.42 -16.94 12.46
N GLN A 284 -6.68 -16.25 13.32
CA GLN A 284 -5.25 -15.99 13.18
C GLN A 284 -4.51 -16.41 14.46
N VAL A 285 -3.40 -17.13 14.30
CA VAL A 285 -2.49 -17.45 15.41
C VAL A 285 -1.11 -16.96 15.04
N THR A 286 -0.51 -16.17 15.92
CA THR A 286 0.83 -15.62 15.67
C THR A 286 1.74 -15.88 16.85
N LEU A 287 2.90 -16.47 16.57
CA LEU A 287 4.02 -16.60 17.48
C LEU A 287 4.95 -15.41 17.32
N TYR A 288 5.25 -14.73 18.40
CA TYR A 288 6.30 -13.72 18.51
C TYR A 288 7.42 -14.27 19.39
N MET A 289 8.63 -14.27 18.89
CA MET A 289 9.83 -14.56 19.67
C MET A 289 10.58 -13.24 19.90
N LYS A 290 10.56 -12.73 21.15
CA LYS A 290 11.20 -11.46 21.51
C LYS A 290 12.73 -11.60 21.45
N ASN A 291 13.38 -10.66 20.81
CA ASN A 291 14.83 -10.58 20.69
C ASN A 291 15.34 -9.20 21.12
N GLN A 292 16.57 -9.15 21.61
CA GLN A 292 17.25 -7.88 21.85
C GLN A 292 17.58 -7.22 20.51
N PRO A 293 17.31 -5.92 20.35
CA PRO A 293 17.68 -5.20 19.15
C PRO A 293 19.20 -5.11 19.00
N MET A 294 19.67 -4.96 17.77
CA MET A 294 21.09 -4.73 17.53
C MET A 294 21.52 -3.45 18.23
N PRO A 295 22.61 -3.50 19.06
CA PRO A 295 23.14 -2.31 19.71
C PRO A 295 23.51 -1.22 18.71
N LYS A 296 23.30 0.05 19.08
CA LYS A 296 23.44 1.20 18.17
C LYS A 296 24.84 1.29 17.54
N GLU A 297 25.87 0.95 18.29
CA GLU A 297 27.26 0.95 17.85
C GLU A 297 27.57 -0.03 16.70
N TYR A 298 26.76 -1.08 16.53
CA TYR A 298 26.91 -2.05 15.44
C TYR A 298 26.03 -1.74 14.23
N ARG A 299 25.02 -0.86 14.36
CA ARG A 299 24.08 -0.56 13.26
C ARG A 299 24.75 0.09 12.06
N ALA A 300 25.80 0.88 12.30
CA ALA A 300 26.60 1.53 11.26
C ALA A 300 27.67 0.63 10.62
N LEU A 301 27.82 -0.62 11.08
CA LEU A 301 28.84 -1.54 10.59
C LEU A 301 28.27 -2.58 9.63
N GLY A 302 29.12 -3.16 8.79
CA GLY A 302 28.75 -4.20 7.82
C GLY A 302 28.06 -5.42 8.44
N VAL A 303 28.32 -5.73 9.72
CA VAL A 303 27.63 -6.80 10.44
C VAL A 303 26.11 -6.59 10.50
N SER A 304 25.62 -5.35 10.55
CA SER A 304 24.19 -5.07 10.53
C SER A 304 23.55 -5.44 9.18
N PHE A 305 24.25 -5.10 8.10
CA PHE A 305 23.81 -5.44 6.75
C PHE A 305 23.82 -6.96 6.53
N LEU A 306 24.89 -7.64 6.99
CA LEU A 306 24.99 -9.10 6.94
C LEU A 306 23.86 -9.79 7.72
N ASN A 307 23.55 -9.32 8.94
CA ASN A 307 22.45 -9.83 9.74
C ASN A 307 21.09 -9.68 9.00
N THR A 308 20.88 -8.52 8.37
CA THR A 308 19.67 -8.28 7.55
C THR A 308 19.57 -9.25 6.38
N LEU A 309 20.68 -9.55 5.69
CA LEU A 309 20.70 -10.55 4.61
C LEU A 309 20.40 -11.96 5.11
N MET A 310 20.96 -12.36 6.25
CA MET A 310 20.67 -13.66 6.87
C MET A 310 19.17 -13.79 7.23
N GLN A 311 18.59 -12.74 7.83
CA GLN A 311 17.16 -12.71 8.14
C GLN A 311 16.29 -12.81 6.89
N LYS A 312 16.66 -12.12 5.80
CA LYS A 312 15.97 -12.22 4.49
C LYS A 312 16.08 -13.63 3.89
N LEU A 313 17.25 -14.26 3.95
CA LEU A 313 17.43 -15.64 3.48
C LEU A 313 16.54 -16.61 4.26
N ILE A 314 16.57 -16.57 5.58
CA ILE A 314 15.77 -17.45 6.45
C ILE A 314 14.28 -17.25 6.21
N SER A 315 13.79 -16.00 6.24
CA SER A 315 12.38 -15.71 5.98
C SER A 315 11.97 -16.12 4.56
N GLY A 316 12.82 -15.88 3.56
CA GLY A 316 12.53 -16.26 2.17
C GLY A 316 12.34 -17.76 2.01
N MET A 317 13.24 -18.56 2.56
CA MET A 317 13.17 -20.03 2.50
C MET A 317 12.01 -20.60 3.33
N LEU A 318 11.73 -20.06 4.53
CA LEU A 318 10.59 -20.48 5.33
C LEU A 318 9.27 -20.12 4.63
N ASN A 319 9.15 -18.92 4.10
CA ASN A 319 7.93 -18.48 3.43
C ASN A 319 7.65 -19.27 2.16
N GLU A 320 8.68 -19.68 1.41
CA GLU A 320 8.51 -20.61 0.27
C GLU A 320 7.91 -21.96 0.73
N ARG A 321 8.41 -22.54 1.82
CA ARG A 321 7.85 -23.79 2.37
C ARG A 321 6.41 -23.63 2.84
N LEU A 322 6.12 -22.54 3.56
CA LEU A 322 4.78 -22.26 4.08
C LEU A 322 3.77 -22.00 2.95
N ASP A 323 4.20 -21.31 1.89
CA ASP A 323 3.39 -21.12 0.68
C ASP A 323 3.10 -22.47 -0.01
N ASP A 324 4.09 -23.33 -0.17
CA ASP A 324 3.91 -24.68 -0.73
C ASP A 324 2.90 -25.50 0.09
N ILE A 325 2.98 -25.45 1.42
CA ILE A 325 2.04 -26.16 2.32
C ILE A 325 0.62 -25.58 2.20
N SER A 326 0.47 -24.25 2.03
CA SER A 326 -0.84 -23.63 1.91
C SER A 326 -1.58 -23.99 0.62
N LYS A 327 -0.87 -24.48 -0.40
CA LYS A 327 -1.39 -24.81 -1.73
C LYS A 327 -1.66 -26.29 -1.98
N ILE A 328 -1.47 -27.16 -0.97
CA ILE A 328 -1.83 -28.59 -1.10
C ILE A 328 -3.32 -28.81 -0.83
N GLU A 329 -3.86 -29.88 -1.37
CA GLU A 329 -5.20 -30.37 -1.03
C GLU A 329 -5.28 -30.65 0.49
N ASN A 330 -6.30 -30.15 1.19
CA ASN A 330 -6.44 -30.24 2.65
C ASN A 330 -5.31 -29.56 3.44
N ALA A 331 -4.81 -28.44 2.94
CA ALA A 331 -3.83 -27.65 3.66
C ALA A 331 -4.26 -27.38 5.12
N PRO A 332 -3.33 -27.52 6.10
CA PRO A 332 -3.64 -27.34 7.53
C PRO A 332 -3.95 -25.89 7.89
N PHE A 333 -3.68 -24.94 7.00
CA PHE A 333 -3.95 -23.53 7.15
C PHE A 333 -4.26 -22.87 5.80
N LEU A 334 -4.92 -21.72 5.86
CA LEU A 334 -5.26 -20.92 4.68
C LEU A 334 -4.07 -20.12 4.13
N GLY A 335 -3.12 -19.80 4.99
CA GLY A 335 -1.87 -19.12 4.67
C GLY A 335 -1.00 -18.99 5.91
N ALA A 336 0.30 -18.87 5.71
CA ALA A 336 1.27 -18.68 6.78
C ALA A 336 2.46 -17.85 6.28
N GLY A 337 3.18 -17.22 7.22
CA GLY A 337 4.36 -16.46 6.89
C GLY A 337 5.23 -16.13 8.09
N THR A 338 6.48 -15.77 7.82
CA THR A 338 7.47 -15.40 8.83
C THR A 338 8.14 -14.08 8.48
N GLN A 339 8.53 -13.34 9.50
CA GLN A 339 9.22 -12.06 9.34
C GLN A 339 10.12 -11.77 10.54
N PHE A 340 11.26 -11.12 10.30
CA PHE A 340 12.06 -10.46 11.30
C PHE A 340 11.80 -8.96 11.25
N GLY A 341 11.79 -8.29 12.40
CA GLY A 341 11.66 -6.83 12.45
C GLY A 341 11.72 -6.26 13.85
N ALA A 342 11.96 -4.94 13.92
CA ALA A 342 11.82 -4.17 15.14
C ALA A 342 10.34 -3.89 15.40
N ILE A 343 9.87 -4.13 16.62
CA ILE A 343 8.53 -3.68 17.06
C ILE A 343 8.62 -2.33 17.75
N CYS A 344 9.71 -2.06 18.46
CA CYS A 344 10.05 -0.77 19.03
C CYS A 344 11.57 -0.64 19.13
N ASN A 345 12.07 0.52 19.54
CA ASN A 345 13.52 0.77 19.62
C ASN A 345 14.28 -0.16 20.59
N THR A 346 13.56 -0.80 21.52
CA THR A 346 14.15 -1.67 22.56
C THR A 346 13.81 -3.15 22.39
N MET A 347 13.12 -3.55 21.30
CA MET A 347 12.79 -4.95 21.03
C MET A 347 12.65 -5.25 19.55
N ASP A 348 13.41 -6.24 19.09
CA ASP A 348 13.18 -6.93 17.83
C ASP A 348 12.37 -8.21 18.05
N VAL A 349 11.75 -8.73 17.01
CA VAL A 349 11.03 -10.00 17.04
C VAL A 349 11.31 -10.84 15.79
N PHE A 350 11.27 -12.15 15.97
CA PHE A 350 10.88 -13.08 14.90
C PHE A 350 9.39 -13.35 15.04
N LEU A 351 8.64 -13.13 13.98
CA LEU A 351 7.20 -13.35 13.89
C LEU A 351 6.93 -14.53 12.97
N ALA A 352 6.07 -15.47 13.40
CA ALA A 352 5.54 -16.54 12.57
C ALA A 352 4.01 -16.61 12.76
N GLY A 353 3.29 -16.31 11.70
CA GLY A 353 1.82 -16.20 11.73
C GLY A 353 1.15 -17.22 10.80
N VAL A 354 -0.04 -17.68 11.20
CA VAL A 354 -0.87 -18.56 10.40
C VAL A 354 -2.32 -18.11 10.43
N GLN A 355 -2.97 -18.18 9.28
CA GLN A 355 -4.41 -17.98 9.13
C GLN A 355 -5.09 -19.35 8.98
N ALA A 356 -6.12 -19.59 9.77
CA ALA A 356 -6.81 -20.87 9.83
C ALA A 356 -8.31 -20.72 9.51
N LYS A 357 -8.95 -21.83 9.19
CA LYS A 357 -10.41 -21.95 9.21
C LYS A 357 -10.91 -21.82 10.65
N ASP A 358 -12.15 -21.40 10.79
CA ASP A 358 -12.79 -21.30 12.10
C ASP A 358 -12.77 -22.65 12.82
N GLY A 359 -12.35 -22.64 14.08
CA GLY A 359 -12.18 -23.85 14.89
C GLY A 359 -10.87 -24.63 14.67
N GLU A 360 -10.10 -24.33 13.62
CA GLU A 360 -8.86 -25.06 13.28
C GLU A 360 -7.58 -24.32 13.72
N GLY A 361 -7.68 -23.23 14.48
CA GLY A 361 -6.53 -22.39 14.82
C GLY A 361 -5.39 -23.13 15.52
N VAL A 362 -5.68 -24.00 16.49
CA VAL A 362 -4.66 -24.79 17.20
C VAL A 362 -4.00 -25.80 16.26
N THR A 363 -4.77 -26.43 15.37
CA THR A 363 -4.26 -27.39 14.37
C THR A 363 -3.32 -26.69 13.38
N ALA A 364 -3.73 -25.52 12.87
CA ALA A 364 -2.92 -24.71 11.97
C ALA A 364 -1.62 -24.24 12.66
N PHE A 365 -1.71 -23.84 13.92
CA PHE A 365 -0.55 -23.45 14.71
C PHE A 365 0.43 -24.62 14.94
N LYS A 366 -0.08 -25.83 15.24
CA LYS A 366 0.75 -27.03 15.32
C LYS A 366 1.52 -27.29 14.01
N ALA A 367 0.84 -27.16 12.87
CA ALA A 367 1.48 -27.34 11.56
C ALA A 367 2.60 -26.32 11.30
N LEU A 368 2.35 -25.04 11.63
CA LEU A 368 3.36 -23.99 11.56
C LEU A 368 4.59 -24.31 12.44
N LEU A 369 4.35 -24.67 13.70
CA LEU A 369 5.43 -25.02 14.64
C LEU A 369 6.24 -26.24 14.19
N VAL A 370 5.59 -27.27 13.63
CA VAL A 370 6.28 -28.45 13.08
C VAL A 370 7.21 -28.06 11.93
N GLU A 371 6.82 -27.09 11.06
CA GLU A 371 7.70 -26.64 9.99
C GLU A 371 8.89 -25.80 10.52
N LEU A 372 8.68 -25.00 11.58
CA LEU A 372 9.79 -24.30 12.27
C LEU A 372 10.76 -25.32 12.92
N GLU A 373 10.25 -26.36 13.60
CA GLU A 373 11.09 -27.42 14.18
C GLU A 373 11.78 -28.23 13.10
N LYS A 374 11.15 -28.45 11.94
CA LYS A 374 11.78 -29.09 10.77
C LYS A 374 12.96 -28.28 10.25
N ALA A 375 12.79 -26.95 10.12
CA ALA A 375 13.88 -26.06 9.75
C ALA A 375 15.01 -26.08 10.81
N LYS A 376 14.66 -26.05 12.10
CA LYS A 376 15.63 -26.13 13.22
C LYS A 376 16.42 -27.44 13.21
N LYS A 377 15.78 -28.59 12.92
CA LYS A 377 16.37 -29.94 12.97
C LYS A 377 17.19 -30.29 11.73
N PHE A 378 16.71 -29.98 10.55
CA PHE A 378 17.29 -30.39 9.27
C PHE A 378 17.89 -29.26 8.45
N GLY A 379 17.60 -27.99 8.80
CA GLY A 379 18.00 -26.85 8.03
C GLY A 379 17.24 -26.69 6.71
N PHE A 380 17.83 -25.89 5.84
CA PHE A 380 17.38 -25.68 4.47
C PHE A 380 18.25 -26.47 3.50
N THR A 381 17.69 -26.75 2.30
CA THR A 381 18.41 -27.40 1.20
C THR A 381 19.20 -26.38 0.37
N GLN A 382 20.17 -26.88 -0.42
CA GLN A 382 20.95 -26.02 -1.32
C GLN A 382 20.06 -25.31 -2.35
N ASP A 383 19.05 -26.00 -2.89
CA ASP A 383 18.12 -25.42 -3.88
C ASP A 383 17.29 -24.28 -3.30
N GLU A 384 16.78 -24.40 -2.06
CA GLU A 384 16.07 -23.31 -1.36
C GLU A 384 16.97 -22.09 -1.15
N TYR A 385 18.21 -22.36 -0.72
CA TYR A 385 19.20 -21.30 -0.51
C TYR A 385 19.55 -20.57 -1.81
N ASP A 386 19.81 -21.30 -2.89
CA ASP A 386 20.19 -20.73 -4.17
C ASP A 386 19.06 -19.87 -4.76
N ARG A 387 17.80 -20.30 -4.62
CA ARG A 387 16.64 -19.49 -5.02
C ARG A 387 16.50 -18.23 -4.17
N ALA A 388 16.59 -18.35 -2.85
CA ALA A 388 16.49 -17.20 -1.95
C ALA A 388 17.60 -16.18 -2.22
N LYS A 389 18.86 -16.66 -2.35
CA LYS A 389 20.02 -15.84 -2.70
C LYS A 389 19.82 -15.10 -4.04
N THR A 390 19.37 -15.82 -5.07
CA THR A 390 19.11 -15.26 -6.40
C THR A 390 18.04 -14.17 -6.36
N ASN A 391 16.92 -14.42 -5.66
CA ASN A 391 15.84 -13.44 -5.51
C ASN A 391 16.27 -12.19 -4.74
N ILE A 392 17.04 -12.35 -3.67
CA ILE A 392 17.59 -11.23 -2.89
C ILE A 392 18.53 -10.38 -3.77
N LEU A 393 19.46 -11.00 -4.47
CA LEU A 393 20.38 -10.29 -5.38
C LEU A 393 19.61 -9.53 -6.47
N ARG A 394 18.58 -10.17 -7.06
CA ARG A 394 17.76 -9.54 -8.09
C ARG A 394 17.00 -8.32 -7.56
N SER A 395 16.53 -8.37 -6.30
CA SER A 395 15.86 -7.22 -5.67
C SER A 395 16.80 -6.02 -5.50
N PHE A 396 18.04 -6.26 -5.05
CA PHE A 396 19.06 -5.21 -4.93
C PHE A 396 19.50 -4.67 -6.29
N GLU A 397 19.63 -5.55 -7.31
CA GLU A 397 19.93 -5.13 -8.67
C GLU A 397 18.84 -4.20 -9.22
N SER A 398 17.57 -4.56 -9.07
CA SER A 398 16.45 -3.72 -9.49
C SER A 398 16.42 -2.37 -8.77
N ALA A 399 16.72 -2.36 -7.47
CA ALA A 399 16.83 -1.13 -6.70
C ALA A 399 17.96 -0.22 -7.21
N LYS A 400 19.13 -0.80 -7.54
CA LYS A 400 20.26 -0.10 -8.15
C LYS A 400 19.89 0.49 -9.52
N GLU A 401 19.31 -0.30 -10.42
CA GLU A 401 18.92 0.15 -11.78
C GLU A 401 17.91 1.31 -11.70
N ASN A 402 16.99 1.27 -10.75
CA ASN A 402 15.96 2.29 -10.54
C ASN A 402 16.40 3.44 -9.61
N ALA A 403 17.65 3.48 -9.14
CA ALA A 403 18.13 4.45 -8.16
C ALA A 403 17.89 5.92 -8.59
N ALA A 404 18.15 6.24 -9.87
CA ALA A 404 17.97 7.57 -10.42
C ALA A 404 16.50 8.01 -10.61
N SER A 405 15.55 7.08 -10.47
CA SER A 405 14.12 7.35 -10.60
C SER A 405 13.39 7.46 -9.24
N ARG A 406 14.11 7.35 -8.12
CA ARG A 406 13.52 7.47 -6.79
C ARG A 406 12.95 8.87 -6.57
N GLN A 407 11.73 8.92 -6.07
CA GLN A 407 11.07 10.17 -5.70
C GLN A 407 11.53 10.65 -4.31
N ASN A 408 11.33 11.92 -4.01
CA ASN A 408 11.75 12.56 -2.77
C ASN A 408 11.35 11.78 -1.53
N GLY A 409 10.08 11.40 -1.38
CA GLY A 409 9.57 10.64 -0.21
C GLY A 409 10.27 9.30 0.02
N GLN A 410 10.78 8.64 -1.04
CA GLN A 410 11.55 7.40 -0.91
C GLN A 410 12.96 7.64 -0.34
N LEU A 411 13.49 8.85 -0.50
CA LEU A 411 14.80 9.26 0.00
C LEU A 411 14.73 9.79 1.44
N VAL A 412 13.58 10.26 1.89
CA VAL A 412 13.38 10.79 3.25
C VAL A 412 13.42 9.68 4.30
N GLN A 413 12.77 8.53 4.08
CA GLN A 413 12.61 7.50 5.11
C GLN A 413 13.92 6.93 5.68
N PRO A 414 14.97 6.65 4.89
CA PRO A 414 16.27 6.26 5.45
C PRO A 414 16.87 7.33 6.37
N LEU A 415 16.66 8.63 6.08
CA LEU A 415 17.15 9.73 6.89
C LEU A 415 16.40 9.85 8.23
N VAL A 416 15.08 9.64 8.21
CA VAL A 416 14.25 9.53 9.42
C VAL A 416 14.76 8.38 10.29
N SER A 417 14.99 7.19 9.71
CA SER A 417 15.48 6.01 10.42
C SER A 417 16.90 6.22 10.99
N HIS A 418 17.74 6.95 10.28
CA HIS A 418 19.07 7.32 10.80
C HIS A 418 18.96 8.23 12.03
N PHE A 419 18.10 9.25 11.97
CA PHE A 419 17.91 10.17 13.09
C PHE A 419 17.32 9.47 14.33
N THR A 420 16.25 8.69 14.14
CA THR A 420 15.49 8.09 15.26
C THR A 420 16.15 6.84 15.84
N SER A 421 16.82 6.05 14.99
CA SER A 421 17.28 4.70 15.34
C SER A 421 18.71 4.39 14.92
N SER A 422 19.46 5.35 14.38
CA SER A 422 20.86 5.22 13.95
C SER A 422 21.12 4.16 12.88
N TRP A 423 20.10 3.84 12.05
CA TRP A 423 20.29 2.99 10.88
C TRP A 423 21.02 3.75 9.76
N PRO A 424 21.97 3.14 9.04
CA PRO A 424 22.69 3.83 7.98
C PRO A 424 21.78 4.16 6.77
N TYR A 425 22.10 5.25 6.09
CA TYR A 425 21.52 5.61 4.80
C TYR A 425 22.58 5.41 3.70
N THR A 426 22.47 4.30 2.99
CA THR A 426 23.39 3.85 1.96
C THR A 426 22.84 4.10 0.57
N THR A 427 23.67 4.01 -0.47
CA THR A 427 23.18 4.05 -1.86
C THR A 427 22.77 2.66 -2.36
N PRO A 428 21.78 2.54 -3.26
CA PRO A 428 21.43 1.24 -3.86
C PRO A 428 22.57 0.56 -4.62
N GLU A 429 23.51 1.31 -5.16
CA GLU A 429 24.74 0.77 -5.78
C GLU A 429 25.63 0.09 -4.74
N TYR A 430 25.84 0.79 -3.61
CA TYR A 430 26.61 0.24 -2.49
C TYR A 430 25.92 -1.00 -1.92
N ASP A 431 24.61 -0.93 -1.72
CA ASP A 431 23.81 -2.05 -1.18
C ASP A 431 23.89 -3.28 -2.07
N TYR A 432 23.76 -3.12 -3.40
CA TYR A 432 23.88 -4.22 -4.35
C TYR A 432 25.28 -4.86 -4.31
N THR A 433 26.33 -4.03 -4.32
CA THR A 433 27.71 -4.50 -4.31
C THR A 433 28.03 -5.24 -3.01
N THR A 434 27.60 -4.69 -1.88
CA THR A 434 27.77 -5.25 -0.54
C THR A 434 26.95 -6.54 -0.37
N ALA A 435 25.68 -6.54 -0.82
CA ALA A 435 24.84 -7.73 -0.77
C ALA A 435 25.44 -8.89 -1.56
N LYS A 436 25.95 -8.62 -2.79
CA LYS A 436 26.61 -9.62 -3.60
C LYS A 436 27.82 -10.21 -2.89
N ALA A 437 28.69 -9.35 -2.37
CA ALA A 437 29.90 -9.79 -1.68
C ALA A 437 29.58 -10.61 -0.41
N TYR A 438 28.63 -10.17 0.42
CA TYR A 438 28.27 -10.87 1.64
C TYR A 438 27.51 -12.17 1.37
N LEU A 439 26.62 -12.22 0.39
CA LEU A 439 25.93 -13.47 0.03
C LEU A 439 26.85 -14.53 -0.55
N ASP A 440 27.97 -14.13 -1.20
CA ASP A 440 29.01 -15.08 -1.64
C ASP A 440 29.85 -15.63 -0.48
N MET A 441 29.92 -14.90 0.66
CA MET A 441 30.66 -15.32 1.86
C MET A 441 29.84 -16.17 2.83
N VAL A 442 28.51 -16.11 2.81
CA VAL A 442 27.64 -16.81 3.76
C VAL A 442 27.27 -18.18 3.20
N PRO A 443 27.86 -19.27 3.68
CA PRO A 443 27.48 -20.61 3.22
C PRO A 443 26.17 -21.07 3.88
N LEU A 444 25.42 -21.95 3.21
CA LEU A 444 24.19 -22.54 3.75
C LEU A 444 24.39 -23.16 5.12
N VAL A 445 25.56 -23.80 5.35
CA VAL A 445 25.86 -24.45 6.65
C VAL A 445 25.83 -23.43 7.81
N ALA A 446 26.28 -22.20 7.59
CA ALA A 446 26.26 -21.15 8.63
C ALA A 446 24.80 -20.71 8.92
N ILE A 447 23.96 -20.61 7.90
CA ILE A 447 22.53 -20.33 8.07
C ILE A 447 21.89 -21.44 8.91
N ASN A 448 22.09 -22.72 8.52
CA ASN A 448 21.48 -23.86 9.21
C ASN A 448 21.95 -23.96 10.67
N GLN A 449 23.20 -23.65 10.96
CA GLN A 449 23.74 -23.62 12.33
C GLN A 449 23.19 -22.48 13.19
N SER A 450 22.68 -21.41 12.59
CA SER A 450 22.10 -20.28 13.32
C SER A 450 20.66 -20.51 13.79
N LEU A 451 19.92 -21.42 13.13
CA LEU A 451 18.50 -21.64 13.39
C LEU A 451 18.15 -22.02 14.84
N PRO A 452 18.88 -22.94 15.53
CA PRO A 452 18.60 -23.27 16.92
C PRO A 452 18.71 -22.08 17.89
N GLN A 453 19.52 -21.07 17.54
CA GLN A 453 19.68 -19.87 18.36
C GLN A 453 18.60 -18.82 18.07
N LEU A 454 18.03 -18.82 16.87
CA LEU A 454 16.95 -17.95 16.46
C LEU A 454 15.58 -18.45 16.97
N PHE A 455 15.36 -19.78 16.91
CA PHE A 455 14.12 -20.42 17.36
C PHE A 455 14.29 -20.94 18.79
N ARG A 456 14.26 -20.01 19.75
CA ARG A 456 14.46 -20.29 21.18
C ARG A 456 13.20 -20.81 21.84
N ASP A 457 13.34 -21.39 23.02
CA ASP A 457 12.24 -21.91 23.84
C ASP A 457 11.73 -20.89 24.87
N ASP A 458 12.38 -19.75 25.01
CA ASP A 458 12.01 -18.63 25.88
C ASP A 458 11.53 -17.41 25.07
N ASN A 459 10.99 -16.42 25.75
CA ASN A 459 10.54 -15.15 25.16
C ASN A 459 9.47 -15.30 24.08
N MET A 460 8.65 -16.34 24.18
CA MET A 460 7.53 -16.57 23.27
C MET A 460 6.28 -15.83 23.74
N VAL A 461 5.60 -15.20 22.80
CA VAL A 461 4.24 -14.68 22.96
C VAL A 461 3.40 -15.28 21.83
N VAL A 462 2.27 -15.89 22.17
CA VAL A 462 1.31 -16.45 21.21
C VAL A 462 0.03 -15.66 21.31
N THR A 463 -0.43 -15.15 20.18
CA THR A 463 -1.74 -14.46 20.09
C THR A 463 -2.68 -15.28 19.21
N PHE A 464 -3.85 -15.58 19.76
CA PHE A 464 -4.95 -16.20 19.03
C PHE A 464 -6.06 -15.15 18.89
N ASN A 465 -6.44 -14.88 17.65
CA ASN A 465 -7.50 -13.93 17.33
C ASN A 465 -8.52 -14.64 16.43
N ALA A 466 -9.81 -14.64 16.81
CA ALA A 466 -10.82 -15.40 16.07
C ALA A 466 -12.19 -14.74 16.07
N PRO A 467 -13.05 -15.05 15.07
CA PRO A 467 -14.44 -14.64 15.08
C PRO A 467 -15.17 -15.19 16.30
N GLN A 468 -15.96 -14.35 16.99
CA GLN A 468 -16.89 -14.79 18.02
C GLN A 468 -18.17 -15.30 17.36
N LYS A 469 -18.42 -16.60 17.43
CA LYS A 469 -19.58 -17.27 16.82
C LYS A 469 -20.22 -18.27 17.78
N GLU A 470 -21.53 -18.39 17.69
CA GLU A 470 -22.27 -19.44 18.36
C GLU A 470 -21.81 -20.82 17.86
N GLY A 471 -21.58 -21.75 18.79
CA GLY A 471 -21.10 -23.10 18.49
C GLY A 471 -19.61 -23.23 18.20
N LEU A 472 -18.85 -22.11 18.10
CA LEU A 472 -17.42 -22.16 17.93
C LEU A 472 -16.72 -22.19 19.29
N VAL A 473 -15.98 -23.25 19.56
CA VAL A 473 -15.23 -23.41 20.82
C VAL A 473 -13.96 -22.56 20.75
N THR A 474 -13.84 -21.62 21.69
CA THR A 474 -12.61 -20.85 21.88
C THR A 474 -11.58 -21.73 22.62
N PRO A 475 -10.35 -21.90 22.08
CA PRO A 475 -9.31 -22.66 22.77
C PRO A 475 -8.89 -21.98 24.08
N VAL A 476 -8.24 -22.73 24.95
CA VAL A 476 -7.65 -22.22 26.20
C VAL A 476 -6.13 -22.13 26.09
N GLU A 477 -5.47 -21.43 26.99
CA GLU A 477 -4.00 -21.23 26.98
C GLU A 477 -3.25 -22.57 26.90
N LYS A 478 -3.74 -23.62 27.60
CA LYS A 478 -3.16 -24.94 27.61
C LYS A 478 -3.05 -25.56 26.22
N ASP A 479 -4.01 -25.31 25.31
CA ASP A 479 -4.01 -25.88 23.96
C ASP A 479 -2.80 -25.40 23.15
N PHE A 480 -2.37 -24.15 23.35
CA PHE A 480 -1.20 -23.58 22.71
C PHE A 480 0.11 -24.06 23.33
N VAL A 481 0.14 -24.25 24.67
CA VAL A 481 1.30 -24.85 25.36
C VAL A 481 1.48 -26.30 24.90
N ASP A 482 0.39 -27.06 24.81
CA ASP A 482 0.41 -28.43 24.30
C ASP A 482 0.82 -28.49 22.81
N ALA A 483 0.43 -27.48 22.00
CA ALA A 483 0.84 -27.37 20.60
C ALA A 483 2.36 -27.17 20.46
N ILE A 484 2.95 -26.34 21.30
CA ILE A 484 4.41 -26.12 21.36
C ILE A 484 5.13 -27.42 21.78
N ALA A 485 4.64 -28.12 22.80
CA ALA A 485 5.20 -29.38 23.24
C ALA A 485 5.09 -30.47 22.17
N TYR A 486 3.95 -30.57 21.49
CA TYR A 486 3.71 -31.48 20.38
C TYR A 486 4.74 -31.31 19.26
N ALA A 487 4.95 -30.05 18.79
CA ALA A 487 5.86 -29.78 17.67
C ALA A 487 7.29 -30.24 17.95
N LYS A 488 7.76 -30.10 19.21
CA LYS A 488 9.10 -30.58 19.66
C LYS A 488 9.25 -32.07 19.64
N SER A 489 8.16 -32.83 19.87
CA SER A 489 8.15 -34.30 19.92
C SER A 489 7.70 -34.97 18.62
N ALA A 490 7.25 -34.17 17.64
CA ALA A 490 6.71 -34.68 16.38
C ALA A 490 7.78 -35.48 15.58
N GLU A 491 7.35 -36.54 14.94
CA GLU A 491 8.19 -37.26 13.97
C GLU A 491 8.24 -36.43 12.67
N ILE A 492 9.41 -35.87 12.38
CA ILE A 492 9.60 -34.94 11.26
C ILE A 492 10.56 -35.54 10.25
N LYS A 493 10.18 -35.56 8.98
CA LYS A 493 11.03 -36.00 7.87
C LYS A 493 11.80 -34.81 7.26
N ALA A 494 13.02 -35.07 6.82
CA ALA A 494 13.84 -34.10 6.13
C ALA A 494 13.15 -33.57 4.85
N PRO A 495 13.35 -32.29 4.46
CA PRO A 495 12.81 -31.77 3.21
C PRO A 495 13.43 -32.51 2.01
N VAL A 496 12.64 -32.68 0.95
CA VAL A 496 13.09 -33.28 -0.32
C VAL A 496 13.16 -32.17 -1.37
N ALA A 497 14.29 -32.08 -2.07
CA ALA A 497 14.46 -31.11 -3.15
C ALA A 497 13.49 -31.41 -4.31
N THR A 498 12.80 -30.38 -4.79
CA THR A 498 11.88 -30.47 -5.93
C THR A 498 12.26 -29.41 -6.96
N VAL A 499 13.08 -29.78 -7.93
CA VAL A 499 13.47 -28.87 -9.03
C VAL A 499 12.94 -29.40 -10.34
N SER A 500 12.31 -28.54 -11.16
CA SER A 500 12.04 -28.78 -12.57
C SER A 500 12.94 -27.88 -13.41
N ASN A 501 13.77 -28.49 -14.26
CA ASN A 501 14.63 -27.77 -15.20
C ASN A 501 13.98 -27.63 -16.58
N GLU A 502 12.67 -27.84 -16.69
CA GLU A 502 11.95 -27.74 -17.94
C GLU A 502 11.77 -26.28 -18.37
N PRO A 503 11.86 -25.94 -19.66
CA PRO A 503 11.55 -24.59 -20.13
C PRO A 503 10.05 -24.29 -20.03
N LEU A 504 9.69 -23.02 -19.80
CA LEU A 504 8.28 -22.57 -19.78
C LEU A 504 7.55 -22.94 -21.07
N LEU A 505 8.24 -22.84 -22.20
CA LEU A 505 7.71 -23.04 -23.55
C LEU A 505 8.81 -23.56 -24.48
N ASP A 506 8.48 -24.56 -25.31
CA ASP A 506 9.30 -24.86 -26.48
C ASP A 506 9.07 -23.79 -27.56
N ALA A 507 9.92 -22.78 -27.53
CA ALA A 507 9.81 -21.64 -28.43
C ALA A 507 10.29 -21.93 -29.87
N THR A 508 10.85 -23.12 -30.13
CA THR A 508 11.27 -23.55 -31.47
C THR A 508 10.11 -23.89 -32.40
N ALA A 509 8.99 -24.30 -31.82
CA ALA A 509 7.74 -24.61 -32.51
C ALA A 509 6.94 -23.39 -32.98
N LEU A 510 7.31 -22.16 -32.53
CA LEU A 510 6.57 -20.95 -32.84
C LEU A 510 6.90 -20.48 -34.28
N LYS A 511 5.83 -20.24 -35.07
CA LYS A 511 5.99 -19.82 -36.48
C LYS A 511 6.32 -18.32 -36.62
N GLY A 512 5.82 -17.52 -35.63
CA GLY A 512 5.97 -16.07 -35.68
C GLY A 512 5.17 -15.39 -36.79
N SER A 513 5.26 -14.07 -36.83
CA SER A 513 4.69 -13.24 -37.88
C SER A 513 5.49 -11.93 -37.99
N ALA A 514 6.12 -11.71 -39.16
CA ALA A 514 7.01 -10.56 -39.34
C ALA A 514 6.26 -9.22 -39.29
N VAL A 515 6.95 -8.17 -38.90
CA VAL A 515 6.46 -6.78 -39.01
C VAL A 515 6.40 -6.40 -40.48
N LYS A 516 5.19 -6.18 -40.99
CA LYS A 516 4.95 -5.72 -42.38
C LYS A 516 5.05 -4.21 -42.54
N LYS A 517 4.65 -3.46 -41.52
CA LYS A 517 4.64 -2.00 -41.55
C LYS A 517 5.16 -1.44 -40.22
N THR A 518 6.02 -0.45 -40.33
CA THR A 518 6.49 0.39 -39.23
C THR A 518 6.12 1.83 -39.53
N ALA A 519 5.48 2.52 -38.57
CA ALA A 519 5.14 3.93 -38.72
C ALA A 519 5.42 4.67 -37.39
N PRO A 520 5.88 5.93 -37.46
CA PRO A 520 5.88 6.79 -36.26
C PRO A 520 4.43 7.10 -35.85
N GLY A 521 4.21 7.14 -34.57
CA GLY A 521 2.90 7.46 -33.99
C GLY A 521 2.93 8.70 -33.11
N LYS A 522 1.77 9.05 -32.54
CA LYS A 522 1.65 10.19 -31.62
C LYS A 522 2.37 9.90 -30.31
N PHE A 523 2.75 10.93 -29.58
CA PHE A 523 3.48 10.85 -28.29
C PHE A 523 4.83 10.15 -28.35
N GLY A 524 5.48 10.14 -29.54
CA GLY A 524 6.78 9.46 -29.75
C GLY A 524 6.67 7.93 -29.68
N THR A 525 5.52 7.38 -30.08
CA THR A 525 5.35 5.92 -30.23
C THR A 525 5.85 5.43 -31.60
N THR A 526 6.22 4.15 -31.63
CA THR A 526 6.41 3.38 -32.85
C THR A 526 5.27 2.39 -33.00
N VAL A 527 4.61 2.37 -34.16
CA VAL A 527 3.50 1.45 -34.44
C VAL A 527 3.98 0.40 -35.44
N TRP A 528 3.90 -0.87 -35.04
CA TRP A 528 4.16 -2.03 -35.89
C TRP A 528 2.85 -2.72 -36.26
N THR A 529 2.66 -3.05 -37.53
CA THR A 529 1.59 -3.94 -37.97
C THR A 529 2.22 -5.27 -38.39
N LEU A 530 1.87 -6.33 -37.72
CA LEU A 530 2.36 -7.68 -38.01
C LEU A 530 1.63 -8.29 -39.24
N ALA A 531 2.22 -9.32 -39.84
CA ALA A 531 1.62 -10.03 -40.96
C ALA A 531 0.30 -10.75 -40.58
N ASN A 532 0.12 -11.12 -39.33
CA ASN A 532 -1.15 -11.67 -38.78
C ASN A 532 -2.21 -10.59 -38.49
N GLY A 533 -1.90 -9.31 -38.72
CA GLY A 533 -2.84 -8.20 -38.54
C GLY A 533 -2.85 -7.58 -37.11
N ILE A 534 -2.10 -8.11 -36.17
CA ILE A 534 -1.96 -7.52 -34.81
C ILE A 534 -1.17 -6.21 -34.90
N GLU A 535 -1.68 -5.17 -34.24
CA GLU A 535 -0.98 -3.90 -34.08
C GLU A 535 -0.23 -3.85 -32.75
N VAL A 536 1.03 -3.42 -32.78
CA VAL A 536 1.88 -3.25 -31.59
C VAL A 536 2.31 -1.79 -31.50
N ILE A 537 1.90 -1.12 -30.44
CA ILE A 537 2.17 0.30 -30.18
C ILE A 537 3.23 0.37 -29.08
N VAL A 538 4.41 0.83 -29.40
CA VAL A 538 5.54 0.90 -28.48
C VAL A 538 5.83 2.34 -28.12
N LYS A 539 5.83 2.66 -26.82
CA LYS A 539 6.25 3.93 -26.23
C LYS A 539 7.54 3.71 -25.43
N PRO A 540 8.73 3.88 -26.04
CA PRO A 540 9.98 3.87 -25.29
C PRO A 540 10.03 5.03 -24.28
N THR A 541 10.52 4.76 -23.06
CA THR A 541 10.71 5.74 -22.00
C THR A 541 11.98 5.43 -21.22
N GLU A 542 12.50 6.44 -20.49
CA GLU A 542 13.68 6.29 -19.64
C GLU A 542 13.37 6.59 -18.17
N TYR A 543 12.08 6.69 -17.79
CA TYR A 543 11.66 7.08 -16.45
C TYR A 543 12.06 6.08 -15.37
N LYS A 544 11.98 4.77 -15.68
CA LYS A 544 12.50 3.67 -14.85
C LYS A 544 13.28 2.70 -15.72
N LYS A 545 14.56 2.50 -15.41
CA LYS A 545 15.45 1.65 -16.19
C LYS A 545 15.06 0.17 -16.15
N ASP A 546 14.51 -0.30 -15.04
CA ASP A 546 14.13 -1.70 -14.83
C ASP A 546 12.61 -1.88 -14.81
N GLN A 547 11.91 -1.25 -15.79
CA GLN A 547 10.47 -1.42 -15.92
C GLN A 547 10.00 -1.41 -17.37
N VAL A 548 9.17 -2.39 -17.72
CA VAL A 548 8.33 -2.42 -18.92
C VAL A 548 6.91 -2.82 -18.55
N ILE A 549 5.91 -2.13 -19.09
CA ILE A 549 4.49 -2.40 -18.93
C ILE A 549 3.95 -2.80 -20.30
N ILE A 550 3.25 -3.94 -20.35
CA ILE A 550 2.61 -4.44 -21.58
C ILE A 550 1.14 -4.71 -21.30
N LYS A 551 0.27 -4.19 -22.15
CA LYS A 551 -1.18 -4.47 -22.14
C LYS A 551 -1.59 -4.96 -23.51
N THR A 552 -2.15 -6.17 -23.60
CA THR A 552 -2.87 -6.61 -24.81
C THR A 552 -4.34 -6.29 -24.64
N VAL A 553 -5.02 -5.92 -25.72
CA VAL A 553 -6.42 -5.50 -25.70
C VAL A 553 -7.16 -6.07 -26.89
N SER A 554 -8.23 -6.81 -26.61
CA SER A 554 -9.20 -7.27 -27.58
C SER A 554 -10.60 -6.83 -27.15
N ASN A 555 -11.47 -6.46 -28.06
CA ASN A 555 -12.85 -6.10 -27.77
C ASN A 555 -13.68 -7.32 -27.39
N GLY A 556 -14.74 -7.10 -26.60
CA GLY A 556 -15.69 -8.12 -26.17
C GLY A 556 -15.88 -8.12 -24.65
N GLY A 557 -14.89 -8.57 -23.90
CA GLY A 557 -14.95 -8.65 -22.44
C GLY A 557 -16.11 -9.48 -21.92
N LYS A 558 -16.59 -9.12 -20.73
CA LYS A 558 -17.76 -9.75 -20.12
C LYS A 558 -19.05 -9.55 -20.93
N SER A 559 -19.10 -8.52 -21.78
CA SER A 559 -20.31 -8.18 -22.55
C SER A 559 -20.74 -9.26 -23.53
N ILE A 560 -19.78 -10.03 -24.07
CA ILE A 560 -20.05 -11.12 -25.02
C ILE A 560 -20.24 -12.49 -24.37
N LEU A 561 -19.97 -12.60 -23.07
CA LEU A 561 -20.04 -13.86 -22.37
C LEU A 561 -21.48 -14.19 -21.98
N PRO A 562 -21.90 -15.46 -22.00
CA PRO A 562 -23.15 -15.93 -21.40
C PRO A 562 -23.24 -15.53 -19.91
N VAL A 563 -24.43 -15.12 -19.46
CA VAL A 563 -24.65 -14.60 -18.11
C VAL A 563 -24.31 -15.62 -17.02
N GLU A 564 -24.52 -16.89 -17.28
CA GLU A 564 -24.22 -17.97 -16.35
C GLU A 564 -22.74 -18.18 -16.06
N LEU A 565 -21.85 -17.64 -16.88
CA LEU A 565 -20.40 -17.68 -16.64
C LEU A 565 -19.91 -16.56 -15.72
N LEU A 566 -20.66 -15.45 -15.67
CA LEU A 566 -20.21 -14.21 -15.00
C LEU A 566 -19.96 -14.37 -13.49
N PRO A 567 -20.74 -15.18 -12.73
CA PRO A 567 -20.42 -15.44 -11.32
C PRO A 567 -19.00 -15.97 -11.10
N SER A 568 -18.53 -16.86 -11.96
CA SER A 568 -17.21 -17.48 -11.83
C SER A 568 -16.04 -16.55 -12.22
N ILE A 569 -16.34 -15.46 -12.90
CA ILE A 569 -15.38 -14.40 -13.28
C ILE A 569 -15.71 -13.06 -12.60
N GLU A 570 -16.46 -13.09 -11.51
CA GLU A 570 -16.52 -11.95 -10.60
C GLU A 570 -15.10 -11.58 -10.17
N LYS A 571 -14.83 -10.28 -9.95
CA LYS A 571 -13.49 -9.74 -9.80
C LYS A 571 -12.65 -10.49 -8.75
N ASN A 572 -13.18 -10.71 -7.55
CA ASN A 572 -12.46 -11.36 -6.45
C ASN A 572 -12.27 -12.86 -6.72
N ILE A 573 -13.27 -13.52 -7.28
CA ILE A 573 -13.19 -14.95 -7.63
C ILE A 573 -12.17 -15.18 -8.74
N PHE A 574 -12.18 -14.31 -9.75
CA PHE A 574 -11.21 -14.41 -10.83
C PHE A 574 -9.79 -14.13 -10.32
N GLN A 575 -9.61 -13.21 -9.35
CA GLN A 575 -8.32 -12.99 -8.72
C GLN A 575 -7.81 -14.23 -7.95
N ILE A 576 -8.70 -14.94 -7.26
CA ILE A 576 -8.36 -16.21 -6.59
C ILE A 576 -7.88 -17.25 -7.62
N TYR A 577 -8.59 -17.36 -8.74
CA TYR A 577 -8.14 -18.22 -9.83
C TYR A 577 -6.72 -17.85 -10.29
N LEU A 578 -6.46 -16.57 -10.58
CA LEU A 578 -5.16 -16.09 -11.06
C LEU A 578 -4.01 -16.40 -10.10
N GLN A 579 -4.25 -16.32 -8.80
CA GLN A 579 -3.23 -16.58 -7.77
C GLN A 579 -2.85 -18.06 -7.63
N ASN A 580 -3.75 -18.97 -8.04
CA ASN A 580 -3.58 -20.40 -7.81
C ASN A 580 -3.37 -21.22 -9.09
N ALA A 581 -3.74 -20.70 -10.26
CA ALA A 581 -3.80 -21.50 -11.49
C ALA A 581 -2.45 -21.90 -12.09
N GLY A 582 -1.37 -21.16 -11.83
CA GLY A 582 -0.12 -21.36 -12.60
C GLY A 582 -0.29 -21.07 -14.09
N ILE A 583 0.44 -21.79 -14.96
CA ILE A 583 0.33 -21.60 -16.41
C ILE A 583 0.71 -22.90 -17.16
N SER A 584 0.04 -23.19 -18.25
CA SER A 584 0.27 -24.38 -19.07
C SER A 584 0.24 -25.68 -18.21
N LYS A 585 1.30 -26.45 -18.19
CA LYS A 585 1.42 -27.67 -17.36
C LYS A 585 1.94 -27.39 -15.94
N PHE A 586 2.39 -26.18 -15.64
CA PHE A 586 3.03 -25.83 -14.39
C PHE A 586 2.05 -25.26 -13.39
N SER A 587 2.06 -25.78 -12.16
CA SER A 587 1.33 -25.21 -11.04
C SER A 587 1.86 -23.81 -10.69
N SER A 588 1.10 -23.04 -9.88
CA SER A 588 1.57 -21.73 -9.40
C SER A 588 2.88 -21.84 -8.61
N THR A 589 3.03 -22.89 -7.80
CA THR A 589 4.26 -23.19 -7.04
C THR A 589 5.45 -23.49 -7.97
N GLN A 590 5.24 -24.33 -9.00
CA GLN A 590 6.29 -24.63 -9.98
C GLN A 590 6.68 -23.38 -10.77
N LEU A 591 5.69 -22.60 -11.22
CA LEU A 591 5.94 -21.36 -11.96
C LEU A 591 6.76 -20.37 -11.14
N ASN A 592 6.42 -20.15 -9.87
CA ASN A 592 7.18 -19.27 -8.98
C ASN A 592 8.65 -19.68 -8.87
N LYS A 593 8.91 -21.00 -8.72
CA LYS A 593 10.29 -21.53 -8.70
C LYS A 593 11.03 -21.33 -10.03
N MET A 594 10.34 -21.50 -11.16
CA MET A 594 10.91 -21.26 -12.50
C MET A 594 11.21 -19.79 -12.79
N LEU A 595 10.50 -18.88 -12.16
CA LEU A 595 10.69 -17.43 -12.26
C LEU A 595 11.71 -16.88 -11.26
N THR A 596 12.41 -17.75 -10.51
CA THR A 596 13.48 -17.34 -9.59
C THR A 596 14.49 -16.41 -10.29
N GLY A 597 14.78 -15.26 -9.70
CA GLY A 597 15.72 -14.26 -10.25
C GLY A 597 15.17 -13.44 -11.40
N LYS A 598 13.90 -13.61 -11.78
CA LYS A 598 13.26 -12.86 -12.86
C LYS A 598 12.22 -11.89 -12.31
N VAL A 599 12.14 -10.73 -12.94
CA VAL A 599 11.05 -9.75 -12.73
C VAL A 599 10.15 -9.83 -13.97
N ALA A 600 9.23 -10.77 -13.95
CA ALA A 600 8.32 -11.06 -15.07
C ALA A 600 6.96 -11.50 -14.53
N SER A 601 5.91 -10.83 -14.96
CA SER A 601 4.52 -11.15 -14.61
C SER A 601 3.64 -10.93 -15.84
N ALA A 602 2.70 -11.83 -16.08
CA ALA A 602 1.64 -11.65 -17.07
C ALA A 602 0.38 -12.38 -16.58
N VAL A 603 -0.72 -11.65 -16.47
CA VAL A 603 -2.00 -12.16 -15.99
C VAL A 603 -3.13 -11.76 -16.95
N PRO A 604 -4.08 -12.67 -17.26
CA PRO A 604 -5.23 -12.31 -18.08
C PRO A 604 -6.20 -11.42 -17.30
N TYR A 605 -6.91 -10.55 -18.00
CA TYR A 605 -7.99 -9.75 -17.45
C TYR A 605 -9.23 -9.82 -18.33
N LEU A 606 -10.39 -9.68 -17.68
CA LEU A 606 -11.71 -9.62 -18.31
C LEU A 606 -12.44 -8.40 -17.72
N SER A 607 -12.44 -7.29 -18.45
CA SER A 607 -13.24 -6.12 -18.10
C SER A 607 -14.63 -6.19 -18.73
N GLN A 608 -15.44 -5.17 -18.59
CA GLN A 608 -16.80 -5.19 -19.10
C GLN A 608 -16.86 -5.30 -20.64
N LEU A 609 -15.99 -4.56 -21.35
CA LEU A 609 -16.03 -4.41 -22.81
C LEU A 609 -14.77 -4.92 -23.52
N GLU A 610 -13.76 -5.30 -22.79
CA GLU A 610 -12.48 -5.76 -23.32
C GLU A 610 -11.85 -6.88 -22.49
N GLN A 611 -11.01 -7.65 -23.13
CA GLN A 611 -10.15 -8.64 -22.49
C GLN A 611 -8.73 -8.56 -23.01
N GLY A 612 -7.80 -9.16 -22.29
CA GLY A 612 -6.41 -9.23 -22.68
C GLY A 612 -5.49 -9.71 -21.57
N VAL A 613 -4.22 -9.41 -21.70
CA VAL A 613 -3.20 -9.76 -20.71
C VAL A 613 -2.50 -8.46 -20.27
N LEU A 614 -2.40 -8.30 -18.95
CA LEU A 614 -1.58 -7.27 -18.31
C LEU A 614 -0.26 -7.91 -17.93
N ALA A 615 0.85 -7.32 -18.37
CA ALA A 615 2.17 -7.81 -18.03
C ALA A 615 3.06 -6.65 -17.57
N ASN A 616 3.94 -6.96 -16.63
CA ASN A 616 4.90 -6.01 -16.07
C ASN A 616 6.20 -6.75 -15.74
N GLY A 617 7.32 -6.07 -15.88
CA GLY A 617 8.60 -6.63 -15.48
C GLY A 617 9.81 -5.84 -15.93
N SER A 618 10.96 -6.51 -15.93
CA SER A 618 12.24 -5.95 -16.34
C SER A 618 12.47 -6.07 -17.84
N PRO A 619 13.10 -5.09 -18.48
CA PRO A 619 13.62 -5.23 -19.85
C PRO A 619 14.56 -6.44 -20.02
N LYS A 620 15.25 -6.88 -18.98
CA LYS A 620 16.11 -8.07 -19.00
C LYS A 620 15.33 -9.37 -19.16
N ASP A 621 14.07 -9.36 -18.76
CA ASP A 621 13.19 -10.54 -18.73
C ASP A 621 12.10 -10.50 -19.82
N LEU A 622 12.26 -9.65 -20.85
CA LEU A 622 11.26 -9.44 -21.91
C LEU A 622 10.86 -10.75 -22.59
N GLU A 623 11.79 -11.66 -22.86
CA GLU A 623 11.46 -12.94 -23.50
C GLU A 623 10.56 -13.80 -22.59
N THR A 624 10.84 -13.84 -21.27
CA THR A 624 9.98 -14.53 -20.30
C THR A 624 8.59 -13.91 -20.23
N ILE A 625 8.50 -12.56 -20.25
CA ILE A 625 7.22 -11.85 -20.28
C ILE A 625 6.43 -12.20 -21.53
N MET A 626 7.06 -12.24 -22.70
CA MET A 626 6.43 -12.59 -23.98
C MET A 626 5.96 -14.06 -23.99
N GLN A 627 6.74 -14.98 -23.42
CA GLN A 627 6.34 -16.37 -23.23
C GLN A 627 5.08 -16.48 -22.35
N LEU A 628 5.05 -15.76 -21.23
CA LEU A 628 3.89 -15.74 -20.34
C LEU A 628 2.65 -15.14 -21.01
N ILE A 629 2.79 -14.07 -21.79
CA ILE A 629 1.68 -13.52 -22.59
C ILE A 629 1.16 -14.57 -23.57
N TYR A 630 2.04 -15.20 -24.34
CA TYR A 630 1.67 -16.23 -25.31
C TYR A 630 0.93 -17.40 -24.64
N LEU A 631 1.41 -17.90 -23.50
CA LEU A 631 0.81 -18.98 -22.77
C LEU A 631 -0.56 -18.63 -22.17
N ASN A 632 -0.77 -17.39 -21.74
CA ASN A 632 -2.09 -16.94 -21.27
C ASN A 632 -3.16 -17.01 -22.38
N TYR A 633 -2.79 -16.81 -23.66
CA TYR A 633 -3.69 -16.97 -24.79
C TYR A 633 -3.88 -18.43 -25.21
N THR A 634 -2.84 -19.26 -25.12
CA THR A 634 -2.85 -20.57 -25.77
C THR A 634 -2.96 -21.74 -24.83
N ALA A 635 -2.57 -21.57 -23.58
CA ALA A 635 -2.53 -22.64 -22.58
C ALA A 635 -2.84 -22.13 -21.15
N PRO A 636 -3.98 -21.43 -20.95
CA PRO A 636 -4.41 -21.07 -19.59
C PRO A 636 -4.65 -22.34 -18.77
N ARG A 637 -4.12 -22.40 -17.56
CA ARG A 637 -4.26 -23.56 -16.69
C ARG A 637 -5.55 -23.44 -15.86
N CYS A 638 -6.42 -24.41 -15.97
CA CYS A 638 -7.66 -24.51 -15.20
C CYS A 638 -7.69 -25.87 -14.47
N ASP A 639 -6.86 -26.01 -13.45
CA ASP A 639 -6.83 -27.19 -12.60
C ASP A 639 -7.86 -27.07 -11.48
N ALA A 640 -8.74 -28.07 -11.35
CA ALA A 640 -9.83 -28.04 -10.38
C ALA A 640 -9.33 -28.08 -8.93
N LYS A 641 -8.28 -28.85 -8.64
CA LYS A 641 -7.74 -28.98 -7.27
C LYS A 641 -7.05 -27.68 -6.83
N GLU A 642 -6.25 -27.10 -7.72
CA GLU A 642 -5.55 -25.83 -7.44
C GLU A 642 -6.54 -24.68 -7.23
N PHE A 643 -7.59 -24.62 -8.04
CA PHE A 643 -8.66 -23.62 -7.86
C PHE A 643 -9.41 -23.83 -6.54
N GLU A 644 -9.76 -25.08 -6.19
CA GLU A 644 -10.52 -25.41 -4.98
C GLU A 644 -9.78 -25.01 -3.71
N VAL A 645 -8.43 -25.06 -3.68
CA VAL A 645 -7.64 -24.57 -2.55
C VAL A 645 -7.94 -23.11 -2.26
N GLY A 646 -7.76 -22.21 -3.24
CA GLY A 646 -8.04 -20.78 -3.06
C GLY A 646 -9.54 -20.48 -2.87
N PHE A 647 -10.39 -21.26 -3.53
CA PHE A 647 -11.85 -21.10 -3.41
C PHE A 647 -12.37 -21.49 -2.02
N ASN A 648 -11.78 -22.52 -1.39
CA ASN A 648 -12.09 -22.88 -0.01
C ASN A 648 -11.65 -21.81 1.00
N GLN A 649 -10.59 -21.05 0.69
CA GLN A 649 -10.21 -19.90 1.52
C GLN A 649 -11.32 -18.86 1.56
N ILE A 650 -11.84 -18.41 0.41
CA ILE A 650 -12.92 -17.41 0.40
C ILE A 650 -14.22 -17.95 0.99
N LYS A 651 -14.58 -19.21 0.74
CA LYS A 651 -15.73 -19.86 1.39
C LYS A 651 -15.64 -19.80 2.91
N ALA A 652 -14.45 -19.99 3.47
CA ALA A 652 -14.24 -19.96 4.92
C ALA A 652 -14.38 -18.55 5.52
N VAL A 653 -13.91 -17.50 4.83
CA VAL A 653 -13.85 -16.15 5.39
C VAL A 653 -15.03 -15.25 5.01
N LEU A 654 -15.69 -15.47 3.85
CA LEU A 654 -16.77 -14.62 3.36
C LEU A 654 -17.95 -14.47 4.32
N PRO A 655 -18.45 -15.55 4.99
CA PRO A 655 -19.52 -15.40 5.96
C PRO A 655 -19.18 -14.46 7.13
N ASN A 656 -17.90 -14.37 7.49
CA ASN A 656 -17.40 -13.45 8.51
C ASN A 656 -17.24 -12.04 7.95
N MET A 657 -16.70 -11.90 6.74
CA MET A 657 -16.62 -10.60 6.05
C MET A 657 -18.00 -9.93 5.95
N MET A 658 -19.05 -10.71 5.67
CA MET A 658 -20.44 -10.21 5.63
C MET A 658 -20.98 -9.71 6.98
N LYS A 659 -20.29 -9.95 8.09
CA LYS A 659 -20.61 -9.39 9.40
C LYS A 659 -19.85 -8.09 9.71
N GLN A 660 -18.90 -7.70 8.86
CA GLN A 660 -18.19 -6.44 8.98
C GLN A 660 -19.03 -5.30 8.39
N PRO A 661 -19.28 -4.21 9.12
CA PRO A 661 -20.12 -3.11 8.65
C PRO A 661 -19.68 -2.57 7.27
N ASP A 662 -18.38 -2.30 7.11
CA ASP A 662 -17.85 -1.68 5.89
C ASP A 662 -17.94 -2.61 4.68
N PHE A 663 -17.67 -3.91 4.87
CA PHE A 663 -17.81 -4.89 3.79
C PHE A 663 -19.26 -5.08 3.39
N PHE A 664 -20.15 -5.26 4.38
CA PHE A 664 -21.58 -5.40 4.13
C PHE A 664 -22.15 -4.16 3.42
N TYR A 665 -21.80 -2.96 3.87
CA TYR A 665 -22.17 -1.71 3.22
C TYR A 665 -21.71 -1.68 1.76
N SER A 666 -20.46 -2.03 1.50
CA SER A 666 -19.89 -2.10 0.14
C SER A 666 -20.68 -3.05 -0.76
N VAL A 667 -21.10 -4.21 -0.25
CA VAL A 667 -21.96 -5.16 -0.98
C VAL A 667 -23.34 -4.55 -1.26
N GLN A 668 -23.96 -3.86 -0.30
CA GLN A 668 -25.27 -3.23 -0.49
C GLN A 668 -25.20 -2.06 -1.49
N LEU A 669 -24.13 -1.25 -1.43
CA LEU A 669 -23.88 -0.18 -2.40
C LEU A 669 -23.76 -0.76 -3.82
N GLN A 670 -22.96 -1.80 -4.00
CA GLN A 670 -22.80 -2.47 -5.29
C GLN A 670 -24.14 -3.05 -5.81
N ARG A 671 -24.95 -3.67 -4.92
CA ARG A 671 -26.28 -4.16 -5.27
C ARG A 671 -27.22 -3.05 -5.71
N ALA A 672 -27.20 -1.94 -4.99
CA ALA A 672 -28.02 -0.79 -5.32
C ALA A 672 -27.61 -0.18 -6.67
N MET A 673 -26.30 -0.04 -6.92
CA MET A 673 -25.77 0.44 -8.20
C MET A 673 -26.03 -0.54 -9.35
N ALA A 674 -25.95 -1.85 -9.12
CA ALA A 674 -26.23 -2.88 -10.13
C ALA A 674 -27.69 -2.92 -10.55
N ASN A 675 -28.60 -2.32 -9.81
CA ASN A 675 -30.03 -2.20 -10.12
C ASN A 675 -30.69 -3.54 -10.49
N GLY A 676 -30.29 -4.63 -9.86
CA GLY A 676 -30.82 -5.98 -10.12
C GLY A 676 -30.34 -6.62 -11.42
N ASN A 677 -29.37 -6.04 -12.13
CA ASN A 677 -28.84 -6.60 -13.37
C ASN A 677 -27.99 -7.86 -13.09
N ALA A 678 -28.44 -9.02 -13.58
CA ALA A 678 -27.76 -10.31 -13.39
C ALA A 678 -26.35 -10.35 -14.01
N ARG A 679 -25.99 -9.41 -14.88
CA ARG A 679 -24.67 -9.31 -15.49
C ARG A 679 -23.65 -8.59 -14.60
N MET A 680 -24.06 -8.10 -13.42
CA MET A 680 -23.20 -7.52 -12.40
C MET A 680 -23.18 -8.43 -11.16
N PRO A 681 -22.50 -9.58 -11.20
CA PRO A 681 -22.40 -10.47 -10.05
C PRO A 681 -21.66 -9.78 -8.91
N ILE A 682 -22.15 -9.95 -7.69
CA ILE A 682 -21.64 -9.32 -6.49
C ILE A 682 -21.26 -10.42 -5.52
N LEU A 683 -20.03 -10.34 -4.98
CA LEU A 683 -19.51 -11.34 -4.06
C LEU A 683 -20.29 -11.35 -2.75
N ASP A 684 -21.11 -12.39 -2.58
CA ASP A 684 -21.88 -12.68 -1.38
C ASP A 684 -22.03 -14.19 -1.18
N ASN A 685 -22.71 -14.58 -0.10
CA ASN A 685 -22.93 -16.00 0.22
C ASN A 685 -23.75 -16.75 -0.85
N GLU A 686 -24.60 -16.07 -1.60
CA GLU A 686 -25.41 -16.67 -2.68
C GLU A 686 -24.55 -16.92 -3.91
N LEU A 687 -23.68 -15.98 -4.27
CA LEU A 687 -22.80 -16.10 -5.43
C LEU A 687 -21.91 -17.35 -5.35
N ILE A 688 -21.40 -17.67 -4.17
CA ILE A 688 -20.47 -18.79 -3.92
C ILE A 688 -21.02 -20.12 -4.49
N SER A 689 -22.33 -20.35 -4.41
CA SER A 689 -22.95 -21.57 -4.92
C SER A 689 -22.97 -21.70 -6.45
N LYS A 690 -22.72 -20.58 -7.16
CA LYS A 690 -22.79 -20.49 -8.63
C LYS A 690 -21.41 -20.54 -9.30
N ILE A 691 -20.34 -20.65 -8.51
CA ILE A 691 -18.96 -20.61 -8.98
C ILE A 691 -18.47 -22.00 -9.39
N SER A 692 -17.82 -22.08 -10.55
CA SER A 692 -17.24 -23.30 -11.10
C SER A 692 -15.98 -22.99 -11.92
N ILE A 693 -14.93 -23.82 -11.74
CA ILE A 693 -13.72 -23.76 -12.56
C ILE A 693 -14.02 -24.02 -14.05
N ASP A 694 -15.00 -24.87 -14.35
CA ASP A 694 -15.43 -25.12 -15.73
C ASP A 694 -16.01 -23.86 -16.39
N ASN A 695 -16.71 -23.02 -15.62
CA ASN A 695 -17.21 -21.74 -16.12
C ASN A 695 -16.05 -20.75 -16.36
N ILE A 696 -15.03 -20.73 -15.51
CA ILE A 696 -13.81 -19.95 -15.76
C ILE A 696 -13.14 -20.44 -17.05
N LYS A 697 -12.96 -21.74 -17.21
CA LYS A 697 -12.38 -22.36 -18.40
C LYS A 697 -13.14 -22.00 -19.67
N LYS A 698 -14.48 -22.06 -19.64
CA LYS A 698 -15.32 -21.65 -20.75
C LYS A 698 -15.18 -20.16 -21.06
N ALA A 699 -15.19 -19.30 -20.03
CA ALA A 699 -15.03 -17.85 -20.20
C ALA A 699 -13.67 -17.52 -20.85
N LEU A 700 -12.57 -18.10 -20.35
CA LEU A 700 -11.24 -17.93 -20.94
C LEU A 700 -11.18 -18.49 -22.38
N GLY A 701 -11.81 -19.65 -22.63
CA GLY A 701 -11.89 -20.25 -23.97
C GLY A 701 -12.60 -19.35 -24.97
N ILE A 702 -13.66 -18.65 -24.58
CA ILE A 702 -14.37 -17.68 -25.43
C ILE A 702 -13.50 -16.42 -25.62
N SER A 703 -12.91 -15.91 -24.56
CA SER A 703 -12.21 -14.61 -24.56
C SER A 703 -10.83 -14.64 -25.23
N PHE A 704 -10.13 -15.78 -25.17
CA PHE A 704 -8.73 -15.90 -25.67
C PHE A 704 -8.56 -16.87 -26.85
N ALA A 705 -9.65 -17.44 -27.38
CA ALA A 705 -9.58 -18.37 -28.51
C ALA A 705 -9.06 -17.76 -29.82
N ASP A 706 -9.17 -16.45 -29.95
CA ASP A 706 -8.82 -15.72 -31.17
C ASP A 706 -8.28 -14.33 -30.81
N ALA A 707 -7.08 -14.03 -31.32
CA ALA A 707 -6.42 -12.75 -31.13
C ALA A 707 -6.66 -11.75 -32.27
N VAL A 708 -7.64 -12.01 -33.15
CA VAL A 708 -7.97 -11.10 -34.27
C VAL A 708 -8.36 -9.71 -33.72
N GLY A 709 -7.75 -8.65 -34.28
CA GLY A 709 -8.00 -7.26 -33.87
C GLY A 709 -7.39 -6.88 -32.52
N THR A 710 -6.57 -7.75 -31.92
CA THR A 710 -5.82 -7.41 -30.71
C THR A 710 -4.83 -6.28 -30.98
N LYS A 711 -4.79 -5.30 -30.09
CA LYS A 711 -3.73 -4.30 -30.01
C LYS A 711 -2.83 -4.60 -28.81
N VAL A 712 -1.53 -4.39 -28.98
CA VAL A 712 -0.54 -4.59 -27.93
C VAL A 712 0.14 -3.26 -27.63
N TYR A 713 0.03 -2.81 -26.39
CA TYR A 713 0.64 -1.58 -25.90
C TYR A 713 1.85 -1.92 -25.06
N ILE A 714 3.02 -1.35 -25.39
CA ILE A 714 4.28 -1.57 -24.70
C ILE A 714 4.84 -0.22 -24.28
N THR A 715 5.01 0.02 -22.99
CA THR A 715 5.54 1.28 -22.45
C THR A 715 6.64 0.99 -21.44
N GLY A 716 7.79 1.64 -21.58
CA GLY A 716 8.89 1.49 -20.63
C GLY A 716 10.26 1.54 -21.28
N ASN A 717 11.28 1.13 -20.55
CA ASN A 717 12.66 1.14 -21.02
C ASN A 717 12.91 -0.03 -21.96
N VAL A 718 12.62 0.16 -23.23
CA VAL A 718 12.75 -0.90 -24.26
C VAL A 718 13.62 -0.44 -25.43
N ASN A 719 14.52 -1.33 -25.85
CA ASN A 719 15.25 -1.21 -27.10
C ASN A 719 14.42 -1.86 -28.21
N LEU A 720 14.10 -1.11 -29.27
CA LEU A 720 13.25 -1.57 -30.37
C LEU A 720 13.85 -2.73 -31.13
N ASP A 721 15.19 -2.78 -31.31
CA ASP A 721 15.87 -3.84 -32.04
C ASP A 721 15.84 -5.17 -31.28
N VAL A 722 15.90 -5.13 -29.96
CA VAL A 722 15.75 -6.30 -29.06
C VAL A 722 14.29 -6.74 -28.95
N LEU A 723 13.37 -5.79 -28.86
CA LEU A 723 11.94 -6.05 -28.69
C LEU A 723 11.29 -6.63 -29.95
N LYS A 724 11.66 -6.12 -31.15
CA LYS A 724 11.02 -6.49 -32.41
C LYS A 724 11.02 -8.00 -32.67
N PRO A 725 12.16 -8.72 -32.63
CA PRO A 725 12.18 -10.16 -32.88
C PRO A 725 11.36 -10.95 -31.85
N LEU A 726 11.27 -10.49 -30.60
CA LEU A 726 10.43 -11.12 -29.59
C LEU A 726 8.94 -10.92 -29.91
N VAL A 727 8.54 -9.72 -30.29
CA VAL A 727 7.18 -9.43 -30.76
C VAL A 727 6.82 -10.28 -31.98
N GLU A 728 7.69 -10.33 -33.00
CA GLU A 728 7.46 -11.15 -34.19
C GLU A 728 7.31 -12.64 -33.85
N LYS A 729 8.11 -13.15 -32.90
CA LYS A 729 8.08 -14.54 -32.45
C LYS A 729 6.84 -14.87 -31.63
N TYR A 730 6.61 -14.16 -30.55
CA TYR A 730 5.58 -14.53 -29.54
C TYR A 730 4.21 -13.93 -29.86
N ILE A 731 4.13 -12.61 -30.08
CA ILE A 731 2.89 -11.93 -30.45
C ILE A 731 2.47 -12.32 -31.87
N GLY A 732 3.44 -12.47 -32.76
CA GLY A 732 3.22 -12.98 -34.13
C GLY A 732 2.71 -14.41 -34.19
N SER A 733 2.85 -15.21 -33.11
CA SER A 733 2.34 -16.58 -33.00
C SER A 733 0.99 -16.69 -32.29
N LEU A 734 0.40 -15.57 -31.81
CA LEU A 734 -0.94 -15.62 -31.22
C LEU A 734 -1.99 -16.12 -32.23
N PRO A 735 -2.99 -16.90 -31.78
CA PRO A 735 -3.98 -17.49 -32.67
C PRO A 735 -4.89 -16.42 -33.30
N VAL A 736 -4.70 -16.13 -34.57
CA VAL A 736 -5.58 -15.28 -35.38
C VAL A 736 -6.33 -16.18 -36.36
N LYS A 737 -7.61 -16.40 -36.14
CA LYS A 737 -8.45 -17.38 -36.87
C LYS A 737 -9.57 -16.69 -37.65
N ALA A 738 -10.25 -15.73 -37.04
CA ALA A 738 -11.38 -15.03 -37.67
C ALA A 738 -10.90 -13.92 -38.61
N LYS A 739 -11.76 -13.55 -39.57
CA LYS A 739 -11.49 -12.43 -40.49
C LYS A 739 -11.80 -11.07 -39.86
N LYS A 740 -12.61 -11.02 -38.82
CA LYS A 740 -13.09 -9.78 -38.18
C LYS A 740 -13.10 -9.96 -36.67
N ALA A 741 -12.63 -8.94 -35.94
CA ALA A 741 -12.66 -8.89 -34.48
C ALA A 741 -14.12 -8.93 -33.94
N ALA A 742 -14.28 -9.58 -32.81
CA ALA A 742 -15.50 -9.43 -32.02
C ALA A 742 -15.67 -7.97 -31.58
N MET A 743 -16.92 -7.54 -31.46
CA MET A 743 -17.26 -6.24 -30.87
C MET A 743 -17.95 -6.47 -29.54
N TRP A 744 -17.77 -5.54 -28.63
CA TRP A 744 -18.51 -5.53 -27.38
C TRP A 744 -20.00 -5.26 -27.64
N ILE A 745 -20.84 -5.63 -26.68
CA ILE A 745 -22.27 -5.45 -26.70
C ILE A 745 -22.67 -4.55 -25.52
N ASP A 746 -23.44 -3.48 -25.78
CA ASP A 746 -24.06 -2.72 -24.70
C ASP A 746 -25.11 -3.58 -23.99
N GLN A 747 -24.84 -3.95 -22.76
CA GLN A 747 -25.68 -4.77 -21.90
C GLN A 747 -26.62 -3.96 -21.02
N ASN A 748 -26.69 -2.63 -21.23
CA ASN A 748 -27.53 -1.69 -20.49
C ASN A 748 -27.29 -1.77 -18.95
N LEU A 749 -26.04 -1.66 -18.53
CA LEU A 749 -25.66 -1.69 -17.12
C LEU A 749 -25.83 -0.30 -16.47
N ASP A 750 -26.98 0.32 -16.67
CA ASP A 750 -27.27 1.66 -16.20
C ASP A 750 -27.53 1.70 -14.69
N LEU A 751 -27.07 2.77 -14.04
CA LEU A 751 -27.44 3.09 -12.67
C LEU A 751 -28.95 3.36 -12.55
N PRO A 752 -29.55 3.21 -11.35
CA PRO A 752 -30.97 3.52 -11.13
C PRO A 752 -31.32 4.94 -11.58
N LYS A 753 -32.48 5.10 -12.23
CA LYS A 753 -32.99 6.41 -12.65
C LYS A 753 -33.92 6.98 -11.58
N GLY A 754 -34.00 8.32 -11.52
CA GLY A 754 -34.77 9.06 -10.55
C GLY A 754 -34.11 9.08 -9.17
N ILE A 755 -34.91 9.38 -8.15
CA ILE A 755 -34.44 9.41 -6.76
C ILE A 755 -34.78 8.07 -6.09
N VAL A 756 -33.76 7.33 -5.70
CA VAL A 756 -33.89 6.00 -5.07
C VAL A 756 -33.25 6.02 -3.70
N ASP A 757 -34.00 5.63 -2.68
CA ASP A 757 -33.52 5.49 -1.30
C ASP A 757 -33.38 4.00 -0.93
N LYS A 758 -32.21 3.64 -0.38
CA LYS A 758 -31.86 2.30 0.12
C LYS A 758 -31.32 2.42 1.54
N THR A 759 -32.19 2.82 2.46
CA THR A 759 -31.85 2.88 3.89
C THR A 759 -32.11 1.53 4.55
N PHE A 760 -31.18 1.05 5.36
CA PHE A 760 -31.26 -0.22 6.09
C PHE A 760 -30.49 -0.16 7.40
N ASP A 761 -30.82 -1.06 8.32
CA ASP A 761 -30.15 -1.19 9.61
C ASP A 761 -29.20 -2.38 9.62
N PHE A 762 -28.06 -2.26 10.33
CA PHE A 762 -27.07 -3.31 10.48
C PHE A 762 -26.54 -3.40 11.91
N GLU A 763 -26.36 -4.64 12.41
CA GLU A 763 -25.78 -4.88 13.75
C GLU A 763 -24.28 -4.63 13.68
N MET A 764 -23.77 -3.72 14.49
CA MET A 764 -22.36 -3.37 14.61
C MET A 764 -21.95 -3.09 16.05
N GLN A 765 -20.67 -3.25 16.37
CA GLN A 765 -20.18 -2.99 17.74
C GLN A 765 -20.09 -1.50 18.02
N THR A 766 -19.46 -0.76 17.12
CA THR A 766 -19.36 0.70 17.20
C THR A 766 -20.46 1.33 16.36
N ALA A 767 -21.42 1.96 17.01
CA ALA A 767 -22.58 2.55 16.34
C ALA A 767 -22.17 3.71 15.42
N LYS A 768 -22.42 3.57 14.10
CA LYS A 768 -22.22 4.63 13.11
C LYS A 768 -23.26 4.55 11.99
N THR A 769 -23.57 5.66 11.37
CA THR A 769 -24.29 5.70 10.10
C THR A 769 -23.29 5.88 8.97
N THR A 770 -23.31 4.98 8.00
CA THR A 770 -22.53 5.10 6.76
C THR A 770 -23.42 5.58 5.62
N VAL A 771 -23.01 6.64 4.96
CA VAL A 771 -23.77 7.35 3.92
C VAL A 771 -23.06 7.28 2.58
N GLY A 772 -23.78 6.91 1.53
CA GLY A 772 -23.36 7.04 0.14
C GLY A 772 -24.45 7.72 -0.68
N LEU A 773 -24.14 8.86 -1.27
CA LEU A 773 -25.03 9.59 -2.19
C LEU A 773 -24.42 9.52 -3.59
N VAL A 774 -25.06 8.81 -4.51
CA VAL A 774 -24.59 8.60 -5.88
C VAL A 774 -25.45 9.41 -6.83
N TYR A 775 -24.91 10.46 -7.42
CA TYR A 775 -25.53 11.17 -8.53
C TYR A 775 -25.07 10.59 -9.85
N SER A 776 -25.94 10.46 -10.83
CA SER A 776 -25.62 9.83 -12.11
C SER A 776 -26.35 10.48 -13.29
N GLY A 777 -25.88 10.23 -14.50
CA GLY A 777 -26.50 10.74 -15.70
C GLY A 777 -25.57 10.72 -16.92
N LEU A 778 -25.85 11.53 -17.93
CA LEU A 778 -25.11 11.60 -19.19
C LEU A 778 -24.22 12.86 -19.23
N ILE A 779 -22.94 12.67 -19.48
CA ILE A 779 -21.95 13.73 -19.74
C ILE A 779 -20.95 13.23 -20.79
N ALA A 780 -20.69 14.02 -21.81
CA ALA A 780 -19.73 13.69 -22.85
C ALA A 780 -18.32 13.43 -22.27
N LYS A 781 -17.69 12.34 -22.68
CA LYS A 781 -16.34 11.97 -22.30
C LYS A 781 -15.31 12.69 -23.18
N ASN A 782 -14.78 13.79 -22.70
CA ASN A 782 -13.71 14.56 -23.33
C ASN A 782 -12.77 15.15 -22.27
N ILE A 783 -11.63 15.68 -22.69
CA ILE A 783 -10.61 16.22 -21.78
C ILE A 783 -11.16 17.39 -20.91
N GLU A 784 -12.03 18.23 -21.45
CA GLU A 784 -12.60 19.37 -20.73
C GLU A 784 -13.48 18.88 -19.57
N ASN A 785 -14.38 17.94 -19.82
CA ASN A 785 -15.26 17.37 -18.81
C ASN A 785 -14.50 16.53 -17.79
N ASP A 786 -13.44 15.81 -18.20
CA ASP A 786 -12.57 15.09 -17.25
C ASP A 786 -11.86 16.07 -16.29
N ILE A 787 -11.36 17.18 -16.80
CA ILE A 787 -10.74 18.24 -15.98
C ILE A 787 -11.79 18.90 -15.07
N LEU A 788 -12.98 19.21 -15.59
CA LEU A 788 -14.06 19.81 -14.79
C LEU A 788 -14.52 18.84 -13.68
N MET A 789 -14.63 17.54 -13.95
CA MET A 789 -14.96 16.54 -12.92
C MET A 789 -13.89 16.52 -11.82
N ALA A 790 -12.61 16.48 -12.20
CA ALA A 790 -11.51 16.51 -11.23
C ALA A 790 -11.47 17.80 -10.41
N ALA A 791 -11.76 18.96 -11.03
CA ALA A 791 -11.83 20.23 -10.32
C ALA A 791 -13.06 20.31 -9.42
N ALA A 792 -14.22 19.84 -9.88
CA ALA A 792 -15.46 19.83 -9.11
C ALA A 792 -15.36 18.94 -7.87
N THR A 793 -14.80 17.76 -7.99
CA THR A 793 -14.57 16.87 -6.83
C THR A 793 -13.65 17.54 -5.80
N ASN A 794 -12.58 18.21 -6.24
CA ASN A 794 -11.67 18.92 -5.35
C ASN A 794 -12.36 20.10 -4.62
N VAL A 795 -13.20 20.87 -5.33
CA VAL A 795 -13.99 21.96 -4.75
C VAL A 795 -15.01 21.43 -3.73
N LEU A 796 -15.65 20.30 -4.01
CA LEU A 796 -16.60 19.65 -3.10
C LEU A 796 -15.89 19.10 -1.86
N ASP A 797 -14.74 18.47 -2.00
CA ASP A 797 -13.92 18.02 -0.87
C ASP A 797 -13.62 19.17 0.11
N GLN A 798 -13.15 20.32 -0.42
CA GLN A 798 -12.87 21.50 0.40
C GLN A 798 -14.14 22.05 1.06
N THR A 799 -15.25 22.11 0.30
CA THR A 799 -16.53 22.60 0.79
C THR A 799 -17.02 21.76 1.97
N TYR A 800 -16.98 20.42 1.85
CA TYR A 800 -17.46 19.52 2.89
C TYR A 800 -16.48 19.36 4.06
N THR A 801 -15.19 19.52 3.82
CA THR A 801 -14.21 19.64 4.91
C THR A 801 -14.57 20.82 5.79
N LYS A 802 -14.88 21.98 5.19
CA LYS A 802 -15.26 23.16 5.94
C LYS A 802 -16.62 23.00 6.64
N THR A 803 -17.66 22.65 5.88
CA THR A 803 -19.04 22.75 6.39
C THR A 803 -19.44 21.55 7.27
N ILE A 804 -19.01 20.33 6.95
CA ILE A 804 -19.46 19.12 7.65
C ILE A 804 -18.45 18.66 8.70
N ARG A 805 -17.14 18.72 8.38
CA ARG A 805 -16.09 18.28 9.30
C ARG A 805 -15.76 19.36 10.34
N GLU A 806 -15.42 20.60 9.87
CA GLU A 806 -14.93 21.65 10.78
C GLU A 806 -16.05 22.36 11.51
N ASP A 807 -17.06 22.88 10.78
CA ASP A 807 -18.13 23.69 11.40
C ASP A 807 -19.11 22.86 12.23
N GLU A 808 -19.42 21.64 11.82
CA GLU A 808 -20.36 20.76 12.51
C GLU A 808 -19.70 19.69 13.39
N GLY A 809 -18.40 19.41 13.20
CA GLY A 809 -17.71 18.35 13.94
C GLY A 809 -18.42 16.99 13.85
N GLY A 810 -19.05 16.71 12.69
CA GLY A 810 -19.98 15.59 12.56
C GLY A 810 -19.42 14.37 11.86
N THR A 811 -18.24 14.49 11.25
CA THR A 811 -17.54 13.41 10.57
C THR A 811 -16.04 13.66 10.60
N TYR A 812 -15.25 12.59 10.48
CA TYR A 812 -13.81 12.71 10.22
C TYR A 812 -13.50 13.29 8.83
N GLY A 813 -14.34 13.02 7.83
CA GLY A 813 -14.21 13.58 6.48
C GLY A 813 -15.31 13.10 5.55
N VAL A 814 -15.51 13.82 4.45
CA VAL A 814 -16.39 13.44 3.35
C VAL A 814 -15.52 13.14 2.13
N SER A 815 -15.61 11.92 1.60
CA SER A 815 -14.93 11.53 0.36
C SER A 815 -15.82 11.83 -0.85
N VAL A 816 -15.28 12.51 -1.86
CA VAL A 816 -15.98 12.81 -3.11
C VAL A 816 -15.26 12.15 -4.28
N GLN A 817 -15.96 11.28 -5.00
CA GLN A 817 -15.42 10.57 -6.17
C GLN A 817 -16.29 10.82 -7.39
N GLY A 818 -15.69 11.26 -8.49
CA GLY A 818 -16.37 11.51 -9.76
C GLY A 818 -15.71 10.74 -10.90
N VAL A 819 -16.51 10.06 -11.72
CA VAL A 819 -16.03 9.30 -12.88
C VAL A 819 -16.92 9.63 -14.09
N ILE A 820 -16.29 9.82 -15.24
CA ILE A 820 -16.98 9.91 -16.54
C ILE A 820 -16.55 8.71 -17.39
N SER A 821 -17.50 7.88 -17.76
CA SER A 821 -17.28 6.75 -18.69
C SER A 821 -17.38 7.24 -20.14
N GLY A 822 -16.69 6.55 -21.06
CA GLY A 822 -16.79 6.82 -22.49
C GLY A 822 -17.52 5.73 -23.26
N LEU A 823 -17.58 4.54 -22.70
CA LEU A 823 -18.15 3.33 -23.31
C LEU A 823 -18.85 2.48 -22.24
N PRO A 824 -19.95 1.80 -22.59
CA PRO A 824 -20.68 1.84 -23.86
C PRO A 824 -21.44 3.15 -24.07
N LYS A 825 -21.64 3.92 -23.02
CA LYS A 825 -22.32 5.22 -23.01
C LYS A 825 -21.42 6.29 -22.42
N GLU A 826 -21.61 7.52 -22.81
CA GLU A 826 -20.96 8.69 -22.19
C GLU A 826 -21.78 9.10 -20.95
N ASP A 827 -21.48 8.48 -19.83
CA ASP A 827 -22.16 8.68 -18.55
C ASP A 827 -21.22 9.07 -17.43
N PHE A 828 -21.80 9.50 -16.32
CA PHE A 828 -21.05 9.81 -15.11
C PHE A 828 -21.72 9.23 -13.87
N TYR A 829 -20.92 9.06 -12.83
CA TYR A 829 -21.39 9.08 -11.45
C TYR A 829 -20.51 9.99 -10.58
N LEU A 830 -21.15 10.59 -9.56
CA LEU A 830 -20.52 11.35 -8.49
C LEU A 830 -20.98 10.73 -7.17
N LEU A 831 -20.05 10.17 -6.42
CA LEU A 831 -20.29 9.55 -5.11
C LEU A 831 -19.76 10.45 -4.00
N LEU A 832 -20.64 10.81 -3.05
CA LEU A 832 -20.29 11.38 -1.76
C LEU A 832 -20.41 10.29 -0.69
N HIS A 833 -19.37 10.08 0.08
CA HIS A 833 -19.31 9.02 1.09
C HIS A 833 -18.76 9.54 2.40
N PHE A 834 -19.42 9.25 3.52
CA PHE A 834 -18.95 9.59 4.87
C PHE A 834 -19.60 8.71 5.94
N ASP A 835 -18.90 8.61 7.08
CA ASP A 835 -19.42 8.03 8.32
C ASP A 835 -19.78 9.14 9.32
N THR A 836 -20.80 8.93 10.14
CA THR A 836 -21.21 9.87 11.18
C THR A 836 -21.95 9.19 12.34
N GLU A 837 -22.15 9.92 13.41
CA GLU A 837 -23.07 9.50 14.47
C GLU A 837 -24.52 9.44 13.97
N PHE A 838 -25.29 8.44 14.40
CA PHE A 838 -26.68 8.28 13.99
C PHE A 838 -27.53 9.54 14.28
N ALA A 839 -27.33 10.17 15.44
CA ALA A 839 -28.06 11.37 15.83
C ALA A 839 -27.82 12.58 14.90
N LYS A 840 -26.63 12.68 14.28
CA LYS A 840 -26.27 13.77 13.37
C LYS A 840 -26.56 13.44 11.90
N SER A 841 -26.77 12.16 11.56
CA SER A 841 -26.81 11.66 10.17
C SER A 841 -27.78 12.41 9.28
N LYS A 842 -29.03 12.59 9.73
CA LYS A 842 -30.06 13.30 8.95
C LYS A 842 -29.65 14.73 8.59
N LYS A 843 -29.10 15.48 9.54
CA LYS A 843 -28.63 16.85 9.34
C LYS A 843 -27.49 16.87 8.31
N LEU A 844 -26.50 16.01 8.47
CA LEU A 844 -25.31 16.00 7.61
C LEU A 844 -25.63 15.52 6.19
N ILE A 845 -26.54 14.57 6.02
CA ILE A 845 -27.04 14.15 4.71
C ILE A 845 -27.69 15.32 3.97
N GLU A 846 -28.54 16.09 4.64
CA GLU A 846 -29.18 17.27 4.03
C GLU A 846 -28.15 18.36 3.74
N MET A 847 -27.15 18.57 4.60
CA MET A 847 -26.05 19.51 4.33
C MET A 847 -25.22 19.07 3.12
N ALA A 848 -24.91 17.78 2.96
CA ALA A 848 -24.19 17.27 1.81
C ALA A 848 -24.97 17.48 0.50
N LYS A 849 -26.29 17.25 0.49
CA LYS A 849 -27.18 17.53 -0.64
C LYS A 849 -27.25 19.05 -0.93
N GLN A 850 -27.42 19.86 0.12
CA GLN A 850 -27.54 21.31 0.00
C GLN A 850 -26.25 21.95 -0.53
N GLY A 851 -25.08 21.41 -0.19
CA GLY A 851 -23.80 21.90 -0.70
C GLY A 851 -23.70 21.85 -2.22
N LEU A 852 -24.17 20.76 -2.85
CA LEU A 852 -24.27 20.68 -4.32
C LEU A 852 -25.27 21.70 -4.90
N VAL A 853 -26.43 21.86 -4.26
CA VAL A 853 -27.46 22.82 -4.67
C VAL A 853 -26.93 24.26 -4.54
N ASP A 854 -26.25 24.57 -3.46
CA ASP A 854 -25.67 25.89 -3.22
C ASP A 854 -24.62 26.23 -4.27
N ILE A 855 -23.69 25.32 -4.59
CA ILE A 855 -22.71 25.56 -5.65
C ILE A 855 -23.40 25.75 -7.00
N SER A 856 -24.43 24.94 -7.30
CA SER A 856 -25.15 25.04 -8.58
C SER A 856 -25.92 26.36 -8.77
N THR A 857 -26.37 26.97 -7.67
CA THR A 857 -27.23 28.20 -7.69
C THR A 857 -26.46 29.47 -7.38
N LYS A 858 -25.59 29.43 -6.35
CA LYS A 858 -24.83 30.58 -5.85
C LYS A 858 -23.40 30.67 -6.42
N GLY A 859 -22.92 29.59 -7.01
CA GLY A 859 -21.52 29.37 -7.41
C GLY A 859 -20.64 28.84 -6.30
N PRO A 860 -19.48 28.24 -6.66
CA PRO A 860 -18.49 27.74 -5.71
C PRO A 860 -17.69 28.89 -5.08
N ASN A 861 -17.05 28.62 -3.95
CA ASN A 861 -16.04 29.50 -3.39
C ASN A 861 -14.88 29.69 -4.39
N VAL A 862 -14.58 30.94 -4.75
CA VAL A 862 -13.56 31.32 -5.73
C VAL A 862 -12.17 30.85 -5.31
N GLU A 863 -11.87 30.92 -4.01
CA GLU A 863 -10.61 30.43 -3.46
C GLU A 863 -10.45 28.89 -3.67
N TYR A 864 -11.51 28.12 -3.46
CA TYR A 864 -11.47 26.66 -3.66
C TYR A 864 -11.27 26.29 -5.13
N VAL A 865 -11.87 27.04 -6.05
CA VAL A 865 -11.64 26.84 -7.49
C VAL A 865 -10.20 27.17 -7.87
N THR A 866 -9.63 28.23 -7.29
CA THR A 866 -8.22 28.59 -7.52
C THR A 866 -7.28 27.47 -7.02
N LYS A 867 -7.51 26.99 -5.80
CA LYS A 867 -6.75 25.87 -5.21
C LYS A 867 -6.88 24.58 -6.05
N ALA A 868 -8.08 24.25 -6.51
CA ALA A 868 -8.32 23.10 -7.38
C ALA A 868 -7.55 23.20 -8.71
N ARG A 869 -7.54 24.37 -9.34
CA ARG A 869 -6.78 24.63 -10.56
C ARG A 869 -5.27 24.47 -10.34
N GLU A 870 -4.71 25.10 -9.31
CA GLU A 870 -3.30 25.00 -8.98
C GLU A 870 -2.88 23.55 -8.66
N ASN A 871 -3.75 22.78 -8.01
CA ASN A 871 -3.51 21.37 -7.73
C ASN A 871 -3.40 20.54 -9.02
N LEU A 872 -4.32 20.74 -9.98
CA LEU A 872 -4.26 20.05 -11.29
C LEU A 872 -3.00 20.40 -12.07
N ILE A 873 -2.62 21.70 -12.08
CA ILE A 873 -1.38 22.18 -12.73
C ILE A 873 -0.15 21.55 -12.09
N LYS A 874 -0.11 21.54 -10.76
CA LYS A 874 1.00 20.94 -9.99
C LYS A 874 1.16 19.46 -10.25
N ALA A 875 0.06 18.70 -10.27
CA ALA A 875 0.10 17.24 -10.41
C ALA A 875 0.53 16.77 -11.81
N PHE A 876 0.35 17.61 -12.84
CA PHE A 876 0.61 17.20 -14.24
C PHE A 876 2.08 16.82 -14.53
N PRO A 877 3.10 17.62 -14.17
CA PRO A 877 4.50 17.25 -14.37
C PRO A 877 4.92 15.97 -13.61
N GLU A 878 4.31 15.73 -12.44
CA GLU A 878 4.58 14.54 -11.63
C GLU A 878 4.10 13.25 -12.32
N LYS A 879 3.00 13.33 -13.07
CA LYS A 879 2.46 12.21 -13.85
C LYS A 879 3.32 11.92 -15.09
N GLN A 880 3.87 12.95 -15.73
CA GLN A 880 4.62 12.83 -16.97
C GLN A 880 5.92 12.00 -16.85
N ILE A 881 6.46 11.82 -15.67
CA ILE A 881 7.66 11.00 -15.41
C ILE A 881 7.34 9.56 -14.98
N GLN A 882 6.09 9.10 -15.21
CA GLN A 882 5.63 7.78 -14.81
C GLN A 882 5.25 6.93 -16.03
N ASN A 883 5.79 5.71 -16.12
CA ASN A 883 5.45 4.78 -17.21
C ASN A 883 3.94 4.44 -17.23
N GLY A 884 3.33 4.29 -16.06
CA GLY A 884 1.88 4.00 -15.95
C GLY A 884 1.00 5.11 -16.54
N TYR A 885 1.37 6.36 -16.36
CA TYR A 885 0.65 7.50 -16.97
C TYR A 885 0.70 7.41 -18.50
N TRP A 886 1.89 7.20 -19.07
CA TRP A 886 2.04 7.08 -20.54
C TRP A 886 1.35 5.84 -21.10
N ALA A 887 1.36 4.73 -20.36
CA ALA A 887 0.61 3.54 -20.77
C ALA A 887 -0.90 3.86 -20.90
N GLY A 888 -1.46 4.64 -19.95
CA GLY A 888 -2.84 5.13 -20.01
C GLY A 888 -3.09 6.09 -21.17
N ILE A 889 -2.26 7.12 -21.36
CA ILE A 889 -2.40 8.11 -22.45
C ILE A 889 -2.34 7.44 -23.82
N VAL A 890 -1.36 6.55 -24.04
CA VAL A 890 -1.22 5.82 -25.31
C VAL A 890 -2.41 4.89 -25.54
N TYR A 891 -2.86 4.18 -24.50
CA TYR A 891 -4.04 3.33 -24.60
C TYR A 891 -5.31 4.12 -24.96
N GLU A 892 -5.62 5.23 -24.25
CA GLU A 892 -6.79 6.07 -24.55
C GLU A 892 -6.77 6.63 -25.98
N TYR A 893 -5.60 7.06 -26.44
CA TYR A 893 -5.49 7.59 -27.78
C TYR A 893 -5.71 6.52 -28.86
N TYR A 894 -5.01 5.39 -28.80
CA TYR A 894 -5.08 4.38 -29.84
C TYR A 894 -6.29 3.44 -29.77
N SER A 895 -6.92 3.30 -28.60
CA SER A 895 -8.15 2.52 -28.44
C SER A 895 -9.41 3.36 -28.65
N HIS A 896 -9.43 4.61 -28.16
CA HIS A 896 -10.64 5.44 -28.10
C HIS A 896 -10.54 6.76 -28.84
N ASN A 897 -9.41 7.04 -29.51
CA ASN A 897 -9.13 8.29 -30.22
C ASN A 897 -9.26 9.53 -29.31
N LYS A 898 -8.88 9.42 -28.02
CA LYS A 898 -8.96 10.49 -27.02
C LYS A 898 -7.56 11.00 -26.67
N ASP A 899 -7.33 12.29 -26.92
CA ASP A 899 -6.09 12.98 -26.54
C ASP A 899 -6.27 13.71 -25.22
N ASN A 900 -5.92 13.04 -24.14
CA ASN A 900 -6.00 13.58 -22.79
C ASN A 900 -4.66 14.21 -22.30
N TYR A 901 -3.75 14.50 -23.23
CA TYR A 901 -2.41 15.03 -22.92
C TYR A 901 -2.13 16.37 -23.54
N THR A 902 -2.41 16.53 -24.85
CA THR A 902 -2.04 17.75 -25.60
C THR A 902 -2.80 18.95 -25.04
N ASN A 903 -2.08 20.06 -24.78
CA ASN A 903 -2.60 21.30 -24.23
C ASN A 903 -3.31 21.16 -22.86
N TYR A 904 -2.99 20.12 -22.06
CA TYR A 904 -3.65 19.89 -20.76
C TYR A 904 -3.62 21.13 -19.85
N ILE A 905 -2.44 21.72 -19.63
CA ILE A 905 -2.29 22.89 -18.74
C ILE A 905 -3.04 24.11 -19.29
N GLU A 906 -2.99 24.37 -20.60
CA GLU A 906 -3.76 25.47 -21.21
C GLU A 906 -5.25 25.25 -21.04
N THR A 907 -5.71 24.03 -21.22
CA THR A 907 -7.11 23.65 -21.00
C THR A 907 -7.52 23.87 -19.56
N VAL A 908 -6.73 23.39 -18.58
CA VAL A 908 -6.99 23.62 -17.16
C VAL A 908 -7.13 25.12 -16.86
N ASN A 909 -6.18 25.94 -17.31
CA ASN A 909 -6.24 27.40 -17.08
C ASN A 909 -7.45 28.05 -17.69
N LYS A 910 -7.92 27.59 -18.86
CA LYS A 910 -9.06 28.13 -19.57
C LYS A 910 -10.39 27.75 -18.93
N ILE A 911 -10.55 26.49 -18.51
CA ILE A 911 -11.89 25.99 -18.18
C ILE A 911 -12.15 25.89 -16.67
N VAL A 912 -11.13 25.81 -15.80
CA VAL A 912 -11.34 25.73 -14.35
C VAL A 912 -11.62 27.13 -13.81
N THR A 913 -12.89 27.55 -13.97
CA THR A 913 -13.42 28.84 -13.48
C THR A 913 -14.65 28.62 -12.61
N PRO A 914 -15.00 29.57 -11.71
CA PRO A 914 -16.20 29.46 -10.87
C PRO A 914 -17.47 29.20 -11.69
N GLU A 915 -17.63 29.86 -12.79
CA GLU A 915 -18.80 29.77 -13.67
C GLU A 915 -18.90 28.38 -14.32
N ASN A 916 -17.79 27.84 -14.78
CA ASN A 916 -17.78 26.53 -15.41
C ASN A 916 -18.00 25.39 -14.40
N ILE A 917 -17.43 25.49 -13.20
CA ILE A 917 -17.68 24.52 -12.11
C ILE A 917 -19.15 24.58 -11.68
N GLN A 918 -19.72 25.79 -11.53
CA GLN A 918 -21.16 25.99 -11.25
C GLN A 918 -22.04 25.30 -12.29
N LYS A 919 -21.79 25.59 -13.57
CA LYS A 919 -22.54 25.00 -14.70
C LYS A 919 -22.41 23.49 -14.74
N PHE A 920 -21.21 22.96 -14.51
CA PHE A 920 -20.93 21.53 -14.55
C PHE A 920 -21.65 20.79 -13.43
N ILE A 921 -21.58 21.30 -12.19
CA ILE A 921 -22.33 20.71 -11.06
C ILE A 921 -23.84 20.82 -11.30
N LYS A 922 -24.31 21.98 -11.80
CA LYS A 922 -25.71 22.15 -12.16
C LYS A 922 -26.17 21.10 -13.20
N GLN A 923 -25.38 20.87 -14.26
CA GLN A 923 -25.68 19.88 -15.28
C GLN A 923 -25.81 18.45 -14.69
N MET A 924 -24.99 18.13 -13.68
CA MET A 924 -25.06 16.83 -13.01
C MET A 924 -26.33 16.65 -12.17
N ILE A 925 -26.68 17.65 -11.34
CA ILE A 925 -27.82 17.51 -10.43
C ILE A 925 -29.18 17.73 -11.13
N ASP A 926 -29.24 18.51 -12.20
CA ASP A 926 -30.46 18.78 -12.96
C ASP A 926 -31.01 17.50 -13.67
N GLN A 927 -30.18 16.44 -13.81
CA GLN A 927 -30.64 15.17 -14.37
C GLN A 927 -31.53 14.38 -13.40
N ASN A 928 -31.58 14.84 -12.13
CA ASN A 928 -32.48 14.32 -11.12
C ASN A 928 -32.39 12.79 -10.90
N ASN A 929 -31.20 12.23 -11.09
CA ASN A 929 -30.89 10.84 -10.76
C ASN A 929 -29.98 10.82 -9.53
N ARG A 930 -30.47 10.25 -8.43
CA ARG A 930 -29.71 10.08 -7.18
C ARG A 930 -30.09 8.79 -6.49
N LEU A 931 -29.08 8.05 -6.10
CA LEU A 931 -29.20 6.85 -5.28
C LEU A 931 -28.60 7.14 -3.90
N ASP A 932 -29.46 7.15 -2.88
CA ASP A 932 -29.06 7.26 -1.48
C ASP A 932 -28.93 5.86 -0.90
N VAL A 933 -27.75 5.48 -0.44
CA VAL A 933 -27.50 4.20 0.25
C VAL A 933 -27.04 4.51 1.66
N ILE A 934 -27.88 4.22 2.64
CA ILE A 934 -27.65 4.62 4.02
C ILE A 934 -27.77 3.39 4.93
N MET A 935 -26.69 3.08 5.66
CA MET A 935 -26.65 2.03 6.66
C MET A 935 -26.67 2.66 8.05
N ASN A 936 -27.68 2.34 8.83
CA ASN A 936 -27.80 2.79 10.23
C ASN A 936 -27.39 1.68 11.21
N PRO A 937 -26.95 2.02 12.41
CA PRO A 937 -26.77 1.04 13.46
C PRO A 937 -28.15 0.50 13.87
N LYS A 938 -28.30 -0.83 13.94
CA LYS A 938 -29.52 -1.46 14.44
C LYS A 938 -29.75 -1.09 15.89
N ALA A 939 -30.93 -0.61 16.21
CA ALA A 939 -31.28 -0.34 17.62
C ALA A 939 -31.10 -1.61 18.48
N LYS A 940 -30.45 -1.46 19.64
CA LYS A 940 -30.25 -2.56 20.60
C LYS A 940 -31.54 -2.91 21.30
#